data_e7d8527f1e1c3d7c95814b6b0c429cd3
#
_entry.id   e7d8527f1e1c3d7c95814b6b0c429cd3
#
_cell.length_a   1.000
_cell.length_b   1.000
_cell.length_c   1.000
_cell.angle_alpha   90.00
_cell.angle_beta   90.00
_cell.angle_gamma   90.00
#
_symmetry.space_group_name_H-M   'P 1'
#
loop_
_entity.id
_entity.type
_entity.pdbx_description
1 polymer ?
#
loop_
_entity_poly.entity_id
_entity_poly.type
_entity_poly.pdbx_seq_one_letter_code
_entity_poly.pdbx_strand_id
1 'polypeptide(L)'
;MTTLFKFLISAAVCAYSTQVLHAEDTKLPYWKDIQTVAVNKEYPRTAFMTYDNRNQALTGEYENSPYYKLLNGTWNFYYADAYKDLPANIEQPDANIAWKEIKVPGNWEVQGYGVAIYTNHGYEFKPRNPQPPQLPETNPVGVYQRDIEIPADWDGRDIFLRLEGAKSGVYVYVNGQEVGYSEDSKNPAEFLINNYLKPGKNSLVIKIFRWSTGSYLECQDFWRMSGIERDVFLFSQPKTHIKDFNVVSTLDDTYKNGIFKLNVDVTNHTAANKEVTVAYELLDAAKKVVAEGNTPCPVTADGQKSISFEAALSNVKTWTSEHPNLYRLLISLKDGEKTSEIIPYTVGFRRFEIKPTDQIAENGKPYVCLFVNGQPIKLKGVNIHEHNPETGHYVPEELMRKDFTLMKQNNINSVRLCHYPQDRKFYELCDEYGIYVYDEANIESHGMYYNLSRGGTLGNHPEWLKPHMDRTINMYERNKNHPSVAIWSLGNEAGNGYNFYQTYLWLKEREVKGMNRPVNYERALWEWNTDMYVPQYPSAAWLEEIGKKGSDRPIAPSEYSHAMGNSNGNLAAQWRAIYKYPNLQGGYIWDWVDQGILETDENGRTYWAYGGDYGTNAPSDGNFLCNGIVAPDRTPHPAMTEVKYAHQNVGFEAIDPAAGKFLVKNRFYFTNLKKYMISYTCLLYTSD
;
A
#
# COMPACT_ATOMS: atom_id res chain seq x y z
N MET A 1 -58.07 -50.45 -47.87
CA MET A 1 -59.02 -50.91 -46.84
C MET A 1 -58.44 -50.40 -45.51
N THR A 2 -58.82 -49.19 -45.15
CA THR A 2 -59.91 -48.78 -44.22
C THR A 2 -59.80 -49.41 -42.83
N THR A 3 -59.42 -48.64 -41.83
CA THR A 3 -60.37 -48.32 -40.80
C THR A 3 -59.80 -47.31 -39.84
N LEU A 4 -60.43 -46.15 -39.68
CA LEU A 4 -60.24 -45.11 -38.70
C LEU A 4 -60.50 -45.64 -37.29
N PHE A 5 -59.66 -45.25 -36.33
CA PHE A 5 -60.02 -45.28 -34.96
C PHE A 5 -59.89 -43.86 -34.37
N LYS A 6 -61.02 -43.27 -34.05
CA LYS A 6 -61.12 -42.06 -33.29
C LYS A 6 -60.93 -42.37 -31.81
N PHE A 7 -59.98 -41.71 -31.15
CA PHE A 7 -59.95 -41.59 -29.68
C PHE A 7 -60.29 -40.19 -29.25
N LEU A 8 -61.35 -40.05 -28.57
CA LEU A 8 -61.71 -38.86 -27.80
C LEU A 8 -60.83 -38.82 -26.53
N ILE A 9 -60.06 -37.77 -26.34
CA ILE A 9 -59.39 -37.46 -25.11
C ILE A 9 -60.12 -36.25 -24.51
N SER A 10 -60.85 -36.50 -23.36
CA SER A 10 -61.39 -35.45 -22.53
C SER A 10 -60.26 -34.67 -21.87
N ALA A 11 -60.16 -33.37 -22.16
CA ALA A 11 -59.25 -32.49 -21.48
C ALA A 11 -59.87 -32.06 -20.15
N ALA A 12 -59.37 -32.61 -19.04
CA ALA A 12 -59.55 -32.04 -17.72
C ALA A 12 -58.55 -30.88 -17.55
N VAL A 13 -59.03 -29.65 -17.59
CA VAL A 13 -58.25 -28.45 -17.26
C VAL A 13 -58.13 -28.39 -15.73
N CYS A 14 -57.00 -28.88 -15.19
CA CYS A 14 -56.55 -28.51 -13.86
C CYS A 14 -55.93 -27.11 -13.90
N ALA A 15 -56.67 -26.10 -13.45
CA ALA A 15 -56.12 -24.80 -13.17
C ALA A 15 -55.15 -24.86 -11.97
N TYR A 16 -53.86 -25.07 -12.22
CA TYR A 16 -52.83 -24.76 -11.22
C TYR A 16 -52.62 -23.26 -11.23
N SER A 17 -53.11 -22.60 -10.19
CA SER A 17 -52.68 -21.25 -9.84
C SER A 17 -51.21 -21.30 -9.41
N THR A 18 -50.30 -21.03 -10.33
CA THR A 18 -48.90 -20.69 -9.97
C THR A 18 -48.97 -19.35 -9.25
N GLN A 19 -48.96 -19.36 -7.93
CA GLN A 19 -48.48 -18.25 -7.16
C GLN A 19 -46.99 -18.09 -7.53
N VAL A 20 -46.72 -17.13 -8.42
CA VAL A 20 -45.38 -16.57 -8.54
C VAL A 20 -45.12 -15.84 -7.22
N LEU A 21 -44.43 -16.52 -6.29
CA LEU A 21 -43.77 -15.85 -5.20
C LEU A 21 -42.78 -14.88 -5.88
N HIS A 22 -43.17 -13.60 -5.97
CA HIS A 22 -42.17 -12.57 -6.09
C HIS A 22 -41.33 -12.67 -4.80
N ALA A 23 -40.17 -13.33 -4.89
CA ALA A 23 -39.10 -13.02 -3.97
C ALA A 23 -38.86 -11.52 -4.18
N GLU A 24 -39.20 -10.70 -3.18
CA GLU A 24 -38.62 -9.38 -3.11
C GLU A 24 -37.11 -9.61 -3.21
N ASP A 25 -36.49 -9.08 -4.24
CA ASP A 25 -35.04 -8.96 -4.33
C ASP A 25 -34.60 -8.07 -3.18
N THR A 26 -34.47 -8.65 -2.00
CA THR A 26 -33.90 -7.95 -0.85
C THR A 26 -32.44 -7.73 -1.17
N LYS A 27 -32.13 -6.52 -1.66
CA LYS A 27 -30.76 -6.09 -1.95
C LYS A 27 -29.91 -6.38 -0.72
N LEU A 28 -28.83 -7.16 -0.90
CA LEU A 28 -27.90 -7.45 0.17
C LEU A 28 -27.30 -6.15 0.73
N PRO A 29 -27.08 -6.05 2.05
CA PRO A 29 -26.32 -4.92 2.58
C PRO A 29 -24.91 -4.93 1.99
N TYR A 30 -24.30 -3.76 1.75
CA TYR A 30 -23.05 -3.61 1.03
C TYR A 30 -21.93 -4.52 1.57
N TRP A 31 -21.81 -4.62 2.89
CA TRP A 31 -20.78 -5.45 3.54
C TRP A 31 -20.91 -6.97 3.30
N LYS A 32 -22.04 -7.41 2.71
CA LYS A 32 -22.29 -8.81 2.30
C LYS A 32 -22.31 -9.02 0.79
N ASP A 33 -22.12 -7.97 0.00
CA ASP A 33 -22.21 -8.03 -1.46
C ASP A 33 -20.84 -7.84 -2.12
N ILE A 34 -20.26 -8.92 -2.64
CA ILE A 34 -18.95 -8.90 -3.32
C ILE A 34 -18.90 -7.99 -4.55
N GLN A 35 -20.05 -7.60 -5.09
CA GLN A 35 -20.11 -6.66 -6.21
C GLN A 35 -20.15 -5.21 -5.77
N THR A 36 -20.29 -4.94 -4.47
CA THR A 36 -20.34 -3.59 -3.90
C THR A 36 -19.09 -3.28 -3.10
N VAL A 37 -17.96 -3.07 -3.78
CA VAL A 37 -16.68 -2.69 -3.14
C VAL A 37 -16.65 -1.25 -2.63
N ALA A 38 -17.43 -0.37 -3.22
CA ALA A 38 -17.59 1.03 -2.83
C ALA A 38 -18.91 1.62 -3.36
N VAL A 39 -19.41 2.65 -2.65
CA VAL A 39 -20.58 3.47 -3.04
C VAL A 39 -20.21 4.93 -2.83
N ASN A 40 -20.39 5.77 -3.85
CA ASN A 40 -20.11 7.21 -3.85
C ASN A 40 -18.68 7.58 -3.39
N LYS A 41 -17.75 6.62 -3.36
CA LYS A 41 -16.33 6.87 -3.16
C LYS A 41 -15.74 7.49 -4.43
N GLU A 42 -14.96 8.56 -4.28
CA GLU A 42 -14.23 9.15 -5.40
C GLU A 42 -13.26 8.13 -6.03
N TYR A 43 -13.02 8.29 -7.33
CA TYR A 43 -12.02 7.45 -8.01
C TYR A 43 -10.64 7.70 -7.38
N PRO A 44 -9.84 6.67 -7.11
CA PRO A 44 -8.54 6.82 -6.47
C PRO A 44 -7.61 7.72 -7.30
N ARG A 45 -6.82 8.52 -6.61
CA ARG A 45 -5.93 9.49 -7.20
C ARG A 45 -4.65 9.64 -6.40
N THR A 46 -3.65 10.28 -6.98
CA THR A 46 -2.42 10.69 -6.29
C THR A 46 -2.75 11.41 -4.98
N ALA A 47 -2.04 11.05 -3.92
CA ALA A 47 -2.15 11.75 -2.65
C ALA A 47 -1.47 13.12 -2.74
N PHE A 48 -2.23 14.19 -2.59
CA PHE A 48 -1.73 15.57 -2.57
C PHE A 48 -2.64 16.49 -1.76
N MET A 49 -2.13 17.66 -1.42
CA MET A 49 -2.88 18.75 -0.80
C MET A 49 -2.81 20.00 -1.67
N THR A 50 -3.87 20.81 -1.62
CA THR A 50 -4.01 22.05 -2.36
C THR A 50 -3.68 23.27 -1.50
N TYR A 51 -3.14 24.32 -2.13
CA TYR A 51 -2.76 25.60 -1.50
C TYR A 51 -3.18 26.75 -2.44
N ASP A 52 -3.29 27.94 -1.88
CA ASP A 52 -3.45 29.18 -2.65
C ASP A 52 -2.19 30.07 -2.64
N ASN A 53 -1.23 29.70 -1.80
CA ASN A 53 0.01 30.44 -1.62
C ASN A 53 1.24 29.58 -1.94
N ARG A 54 2.10 30.09 -2.83
CA ARG A 54 3.30 29.38 -3.30
C ARG A 54 4.28 29.05 -2.16
N ASN A 55 4.44 29.92 -1.17
CA ASN A 55 5.38 29.69 -0.09
C ASN A 55 4.89 28.56 0.84
N GLN A 56 3.59 28.50 1.13
CA GLN A 56 2.98 27.41 1.86
C GLN A 56 3.07 26.10 1.05
N ALA A 57 2.75 26.12 -0.23
CA ALA A 57 2.86 24.96 -1.11
C ALA A 57 4.29 24.38 -1.15
N LEU A 58 5.32 25.23 -1.11
CA LEU A 58 6.72 24.79 -1.08
C LEU A 58 7.11 23.99 0.17
N THR A 59 6.34 24.06 1.26
CA THR A 59 6.56 23.21 2.44
C THR A 59 6.18 21.77 2.16
N GLY A 60 5.09 21.54 1.42
CA GLY A 60 4.50 20.23 1.15
C GLY A 60 3.73 19.63 2.33
N GLU A 61 3.70 20.31 3.48
CA GLU A 61 3.03 19.82 4.69
C GLU A 61 1.55 20.19 4.64
N TYR A 62 0.67 19.21 4.82
CA TYR A 62 -0.80 19.37 4.73
C TYR A 62 -1.32 20.39 5.73
N GLU A 63 -0.75 20.43 6.93
CA GLU A 63 -1.12 21.33 8.02
C GLU A 63 -0.90 22.81 7.68
N ASN A 64 -0.05 23.10 6.70
CA ASN A 64 0.20 24.46 6.21
C ASN A 64 -0.80 24.93 5.15
N SER A 65 -1.73 24.04 4.74
CA SER A 65 -2.80 24.40 3.83
C SER A 65 -4.00 25.00 4.58
N PRO A 66 -4.54 26.15 4.13
CA PRO A 66 -5.80 26.67 4.69
C PRO A 66 -7.01 25.80 4.32
N TYR A 67 -6.81 24.85 3.41
CA TYR A 67 -7.84 23.94 2.90
C TYR A 67 -7.76 22.54 3.49
N TYR A 68 -7.06 22.36 4.60
CA TYR A 68 -6.93 21.11 5.32
C TYR A 68 -7.46 21.24 6.75
N LYS A 69 -8.23 20.26 7.21
CA LYS A 69 -8.72 20.19 8.59
C LYS A 69 -8.65 18.77 9.12
N LEU A 70 -7.66 18.51 9.95
CA LEU A 70 -7.48 17.22 10.62
C LEU A 70 -8.62 16.93 11.59
N LEU A 71 -9.16 15.72 11.54
CA LEU A 71 -10.21 15.24 12.43
C LEU A 71 -9.74 14.19 13.45
N ASN A 72 -8.44 13.94 13.54
CA ASN A 72 -7.87 13.06 14.58
C ASN A 72 -8.20 13.55 15.99
N GLY A 73 -8.06 12.66 16.97
CA GLY A 73 -8.25 12.97 18.37
C GLY A 73 -9.33 12.13 19.03
N THR A 74 -10.05 12.68 20.01
CA THR A 74 -11.10 11.96 20.72
C THR A 74 -12.43 12.07 19.97
N TRP A 75 -13.08 10.94 19.76
CA TRP A 75 -14.40 10.81 19.14
C TRP A 75 -15.38 10.14 20.10
N ASN A 76 -16.66 10.41 19.94
CA ASN A 76 -17.71 9.60 20.54
C ASN A 76 -17.72 8.23 19.86
N PHE A 77 -17.92 7.17 20.66
CA PHE A 77 -17.84 5.78 20.18
C PHE A 77 -18.90 4.89 20.80
N TYR A 78 -19.52 4.06 20.00
CA TYR A 78 -20.41 3.00 20.44
C TYR A 78 -19.95 1.67 19.83
N TYR A 79 -19.80 0.66 20.68
CA TYR A 79 -19.41 -0.69 20.25
C TYR A 79 -20.57 -1.66 20.51
N ALA A 80 -20.87 -2.50 19.51
CA ALA A 80 -21.81 -3.60 19.62
C ALA A 80 -21.15 -4.89 19.16
N ASP A 81 -21.33 -5.97 19.93
CA ASP A 81 -20.82 -7.32 19.57
C ASP A 81 -21.52 -7.91 18.34
N ALA A 82 -22.74 -7.43 18.04
CA ALA A 82 -23.45 -7.78 16.81
C ALA A 82 -24.18 -6.56 16.25
N TYR A 83 -24.19 -6.42 14.92
CA TYR A 83 -24.81 -5.28 14.23
C TYR A 83 -26.31 -5.11 14.55
N LYS A 84 -27.01 -6.21 14.86
CA LYS A 84 -28.44 -6.20 15.25
C LYS A 84 -28.69 -5.59 16.63
N ASP A 85 -27.65 -5.44 17.44
CA ASP A 85 -27.75 -4.88 18.80
C ASP A 85 -27.44 -3.36 18.79
N LEU A 86 -27.23 -2.78 17.61
CA LEU A 86 -27.09 -1.33 17.48
C LEU A 86 -28.39 -0.61 17.85
N PRO A 87 -28.32 0.52 18.57
CA PRO A 87 -29.48 1.38 18.79
C PRO A 87 -30.10 1.82 17.47
N ALA A 88 -31.43 1.86 17.44
CA ALA A 88 -32.14 2.37 16.27
C ALA A 88 -31.75 3.83 16.00
N ASN A 89 -31.57 4.15 14.72
CA ASN A 89 -31.24 5.50 14.24
C ASN A 89 -29.94 6.08 14.82
N ILE A 90 -28.94 5.22 15.16
CA ILE A 90 -27.66 5.66 15.73
C ILE A 90 -26.94 6.68 14.84
N GLU A 91 -27.24 6.72 13.55
CA GLU A 91 -26.70 7.66 12.57
C GLU A 91 -27.34 9.06 12.66
N GLN A 92 -28.48 9.21 13.34
CA GLN A 92 -29.22 10.46 13.41
C GLN A 92 -28.62 11.41 14.46
N PRO A 93 -28.52 12.72 14.16
CA PRO A 93 -27.92 13.71 15.07
C PRO A 93 -28.61 13.86 16.41
N ASP A 94 -29.90 13.55 16.48
CA ASP A 94 -30.76 13.66 17.66
C ASP A 94 -30.97 12.33 18.41
N ALA A 95 -30.30 11.26 17.96
CA ALA A 95 -30.35 9.97 18.62
C ALA A 95 -29.78 10.05 20.04
N ASN A 96 -30.53 9.53 21.02
CA ASN A 96 -30.09 9.46 22.42
C ASN A 96 -29.22 8.23 22.63
N ILE A 97 -27.93 8.36 22.39
CA ILE A 97 -26.93 7.27 22.47
C ILE A 97 -26.05 7.46 23.68
N ALA A 98 -25.79 6.39 24.42
CA ALA A 98 -24.82 6.34 25.51
C ALA A 98 -23.40 6.20 24.96
N TRP A 99 -22.89 7.28 24.37
CA TRP A 99 -21.56 7.33 23.80
C TRP A 99 -20.46 7.12 24.85
N LYS A 100 -19.44 6.40 24.48
CA LYS A 100 -18.13 6.39 25.15
C LYS A 100 -17.12 7.19 24.31
N GLU A 101 -15.86 7.22 24.74
CA GLU A 101 -14.81 7.89 24.01
C GLU A 101 -13.82 6.89 23.41
N ILE A 102 -13.24 7.23 22.25
CA ILE A 102 -12.17 6.50 21.60
C ILE A 102 -11.17 7.47 20.96
N LYS A 103 -9.91 7.07 20.88
CA LYS A 103 -8.88 7.81 20.15
C LYS A 103 -8.87 7.38 18.67
N VAL A 104 -8.74 8.38 17.79
CA VAL A 104 -8.63 8.22 16.32
C VAL A 104 -7.37 8.97 15.88
N PRO A 105 -6.45 8.35 15.11
CA PRO A 105 -6.44 6.93 14.71
C PRO A 105 -6.09 5.96 15.85
N GLY A 106 -6.42 4.69 15.64
CA GLY A 106 -6.10 3.56 16.51
C GLY A 106 -7.14 2.45 16.40
N ASN A 107 -6.70 1.21 16.58
CA ASN A 107 -7.62 0.09 16.59
C ASN A 107 -8.45 0.06 17.88
N TRP A 108 -9.69 -0.38 17.79
CA TRP A 108 -10.57 -0.41 18.96
C TRP A 108 -10.20 -1.50 19.96
N GLU A 109 -9.55 -2.61 19.50
CA GLU A 109 -9.16 -3.72 20.34
C GLU A 109 -8.07 -3.33 21.36
N VAL A 110 -7.12 -2.49 20.97
CA VAL A 110 -6.09 -1.94 21.88
C VAL A 110 -6.63 -0.82 22.79
N GLN A 111 -7.89 -0.44 22.60
CA GLN A 111 -8.59 0.56 23.42
C GLN A 111 -9.70 -0.06 24.27
N GLY A 112 -9.73 -1.40 24.41
CA GLY A 112 -10.61 -2.12 25.30
C GLY A 112 -11.97 -2.48 24.72
N TYR A 113 -12.13 -2.49 23.39
CA TYR A 113 -13.36 -2.90 22.73
C TYR A 113 -13.14 -4.15 21.86
N GLY A 114 -13.88 -5.21 22.13
CA GLY A 114 -13.69 -6.49 21.45
C GLY A 114 -12.42 -7.22 21.91
N VAL A 115 -11.88 -8.07 21.06
CA VAL A 115 -10.72 -8.93 21.35
C VAL A 115 -9.74 -8.85 20.19
N ALA A 116 -8.47 -8.55 20.49
CA ALA A 116 -7.39 -8.63 19.53
C ALA A 116 -7.17 -10.12 19.15
N ILE A 117 -7.18 -10.43 17.86
CA ILE A 117 -7.00 -11.77 17.31
C ILE A 117 -5.77 -11.78 16.43
N TYR A 118 -4.88 -12.75 16.65
CA TYR A 118 -3.77 -13.01 15.76
C TYR A 118 -3.90 -14.40 15.15
N THR A 119 -4.00 -14.44 13.83
CA THR A 119 -3.87 -15.68 13.05
C THR A 119 -2.98 -15.44 11.85
N ASN A 120 -2.09 -16.39 11.58
CA ASN A 120 -1.22 -16.36 10.41
C ASN A 120 -2.04 -16.53 9.12
N HIS A 121 -2.66 -17.70 8.92
CA HIS A 121 -3.28 -18.03 7.62
C HIS A 121 -4.78 -18.33 7.67
N GLY A 122 -5.39 -18.32 8.83
CA GLY A 122 -6.83 -18.59 8.99
C GLY A 122 -7.67 -17.33 8.96
N TYR A 123 -8.90 -17.40 8.39
CA TYR A 123 -9.88 -16.36 8.65
C TYR A 123 -10.36 -16.47 10.10
N GLU A 124 -10.13 -15.43 10.88
CA GLU A 124 -10.46 -15.40 12.32
C GLU A 124 -11.96 -15.61 12.57
N PHE A 125 -12.82 -15.20 11.66
CA PHE A 125 -14.27 -15.40 11.72
C PHE A 125 -14.73 -16.76 11.21
N LYS A 126 -13.90 -17.49 10.45
CA LYS A 126 -14.19 -18.79 9.89
C LYS A 126 -12.89 -19.60 9.68
N PRO A 127 -12.20 -20.00 10.79
CA PRO A 127 -10.87 -20.61 10.69
C PRO A 127 -10.85 -21.99 10.04
N ARG A 128 -12.03 -22.63 9.92
CA ARG A 128 -12.15 -23.94 9.28
C ARG A 128 -13.22 -23.92 8.21
N ASN A 129 -12.90 -24.46 7.04
CA ASN A 129 -13.80 -24.59 5.88
C ASN A 129 -14.51 -23.27 5.54
N PRO A 130 -13.79 -22.23 5.19
CA PRO A 130 -14.37 -20.94 4.79
C PRO A 130 -15.26 -21.13 3.55
N GLN A 131 -16.36 -20.38 3.51
CA GLN A 131 -17.36 -20.42 2.44
C GLN A 131 -17.59 -19.01 1.90
N PRO A 132 -16.63 -18.41 1.18
CA PRO A 132 -16.82 -17.07 0.62
C PRO A 132 -18.09 -17.00 -0.27
N PRO A 133 -18.90 -15.95 -0.19
CA PRO A 133 -18.76 -14.72 0.63
C PRO A 133 -19.48 -14.74 1.98
N GLN A 134 -19.81 -15.90 2.55
CA GLN A 134 -20.58 -16.01 3.80
C GLN A 134 -19.82 -15.42 4.99
N LEU A 135 -20.48 -14.54 5.73
CA LEU A 135 -19.96 -13.89 6.93
C LEU A 135 -20.75 -14.34 8.18
N PRO A 136 -20.19 -14.23 9.40
CA PRO A 136 -20.89 -14.57 10.62
C PRO A 136 -22.18 -13.75 10.79
N GLU A 137 -23.20 -14.36 11.39
CA GLU A 137 -24.42 -13.66 11.79
C GLU A 137 -24.16 -12.64 12.91
N THR A 138 -23.22 -12.95 13.81
CA THR A 138 -22.69 -12.03 14.81
C THR A 138 -21.47 -11.32 14.23
N ASN A 139 -21.63 -10.07 13.79
CA ASN A 139 -20.54 -9.25 13.26
C ASN A 139 -20.42 -8.00 14.11
N PRO A 140 -19.31 -7.82 14.85
CA PRO A 140 -19.11 -6.63 15.67
C PRO A 140 -19.09 -5.35 14.83
N VAL A 141 -19.59 -4.26 15.42
CA VAL A 141 -19.65 -2.96 14.77
C VAL A 141 -19.20 -1.87 15.73
N GLY A 142 -18.27 -1.03 15.28
CA GLY A 142 -17.89 0.21 15.91
C GLY A 142 -18.56 1.40 15.21
N VAL A 143 -19.18 2.27 15.96
CA VAL A 143 -19.80 3.50 15.45
C VAL A 143 -19.11 4.71 16.07
N TYR A 144 -18.49 5.49 15.24
CA TYR A 144 -17.78 6.72 15.59
C TYR A 144 -18.67 7.91 15.28
N GLN A 145 -18.73 8.88 16.18
CA GLN A 145 -19.46 10.14 15.96
C GLN A 145 -18.60 11.31 16.34
N ARG A 146 -18.64 12.35 15.51
CA ARG A 146 -18.03 13.64 15.79
C ARG A 146 -18.82 14.76 15.13
N ASP A 147 -18.90 15.88 15.82
CA ASP A 147 -19.39 17.11 15.23
C ASP A 147 -18.28 17.81 14.44
N ILE A 148 -18.61 18.24 13.23
CA ILE A 148 -17.72 18.96 12.35
C ILE A 148 -18.31 20.32 11.97
N GLU A 149 -17.45 21.31 11.87
CA GLU A 149 -17.78 22.63 11.35
C GLU A 149 -16.91 22.90 10.12
N ILE A 150 -17.55 23.35 9.06
CA ILE A 150 -16.84 23.72 7.84
C ILE A 150 -16.34 25.15 7.98
N PRO A 151 -15.05 25.43 7.73
CA PRO A 151 -14.51 26.79 7.74
C PRO A 151 -15.29 27.70 6.78
N ALA A 152 -15.57 28.94 7.20
CA ALA A 152 -16.38 29.87 6.41
C ALA A 152 -15.72 30.27 5.08
N ASP A 153 -14.41 30.24 5.01
CA ASP A 153 -13.61 30.49 3.80
C ASP A 153 -13.61 29.33 2.80
N TRP A 154 -14.26 28.21 3.14
CA TRP A 154 -14.53 27.10 2.22
C TRP A 154 -15.88 27.22 1.49
N ASP A 155 -16.60 28.30 1.71
CA ASP A 155 -17.87 28.52 1.00
C ASP A 155 -17.67 28.56 -0.52
N GLY A 156 -18.61 27.92 -1.25
CA GLY A 156 -18.54 27.79 -2.71
C GLY A 156 -17.49 26.81 -3.23
N ARG A 157 -16.80 26.07 -2.37
CA ARG A 157 -15.78 25.06 -2.75
C ARG A 157 -16.38 23.64 -2.70
N ASP A 158 -15.69 22.69 -3.32
CA ASP A 158 -15.91 21.26 -3.08
C ASP A 158 -15.25 20.86 -1.76
N ILE A 159 -15.98 20.10 -0.95
CA ILE A 159 -15.57 19.69 0.39
C ILE A 159 -15.54 18.17 0.40
N PHE A 160 -14.40 17.63 0.71
CA PHE A 160 -14.15 16.20 0.76
C PHE A 160 -13.87 15.73 2.17
N LEU A 161 -14.45 14.59 2.54
CA LEU A 161 -14.03 13.79 3.69
C LEU A 161 -13.10 12.71 3.18
N ARG A 162 -11.96 12.55 3.84
CA ARG A 162 -11.01 11.48 3.52
C ARG A 162 -10.64 10.69 4.76
N LEU A 163 -10.75 9.36 4.65
CA LEU A 163 -10.21 8.38 5.58
C LEU A 163 -9.00 7.73 4.89
N GLU A 164 -7.81 7.85 5.46
CA GLU A 164 -6.59 7.27 4.86
C GLU A 164 -6.51 5.75 5.01
N GLY A 165 -7.27 5.15 5.95
CA GLY A 165 -7.40 3.71 6.14
C GLY A 165 -8.34 3.37 7.27
N ALA A 166 -9.26 2.44 7.04
CA ALA A 166 -10.21 1.97 8.05
C ALA A 166 -10.71 0.56 7.72
N LYS A 167 -10.73 -0.32 8.73
CA LYS A 167 -10.99 -1.76 8.58
C LYS A 167 -12.27 -2.18 9.29
N SER A 168 -13.23 -2.86 8.62
CA SER A 168 -13.19 -3.34 7.24
C SER A 168 -14.31 -2.70 6.39
N GLY A 169 -15.60 -2.97 6.67
CA GLY A 169 -16.75 -2.41 5.93
C GLY A 169 -17.17 -1.05 6.50
N VAL A 170 -16.90 0.04 5.79
CA VAL A 170 -16.99 1.40 6.28
C VAL A 170 -18.17 2.12 5.63
N TYR A 171 -19.17 2.53 6.44
CA TYR A 171 -20.26 3.40 6.06
C TYR A 171 -20.02 4.81 6.60
N VAL A 172 -20.29 5.81 5.79
CA VAL A 172 -20.19 7.22 6.15
C VAL A 172 -21.56 7.88 6.12
N TYR A 173 -21.88 8.62 7.18
CA TYR A 173 -23.11 9.41 7.29
C TYR A 173 -22.79 10.85 7.68
N VAL A 174 -23.48 11.80 7.07
CA VAL A 174 -23.44 13.22 7.45
C VAL A 174 -24.88 13.67 7.71
N ASN A 175 -25.12 14.22 8.90
CA ASN A 175 -26.45 14.67 9.35
C ASN A 175 -27.54 13.57 9.20
N GLY A 176 -27.19 12.31 9.46
CA GLY A 176 -28.08 11.16 9.37
C GLY A 176 -28.35 10.65 7.95
N GLN A 177 -27.77 11.26 6.93
CA GLN A 177 -27.87 10.83 5.54
C GLN A 177 -26.66 9.99 5.17
N GLU A 178 -26.87 8.83 4.54
CA GLU A 178 -25.79 7.98 4.04
C GLU A 178 -25.06 8.69 2.89
N VAL A 179 -23.75 8.88 3.07
CA VAL A 179 -22.85 9.46 2.07
C VAL A 179 -22.33 8.38 1.15
N GLY A 180 -21.83 7.26 1.73
CA GLY A 180 -21.25 6.19 0.93
C GLY A 180 -20.64 5.06 1.75
N TYR A 181 -19.94 4.18 1.02
CA TYR A 181 -19.35 2.93 1.54
C TYR A 181 -17.99 2.65 0.93
N SER A 182 -17.12 1.97 1.67
CA SER A 182 -15.82 1.41 1.19
C SER A 182 -15.42 0.18 1.99
N GLU A 183 -14.71 -0.79 1.38
CA GLU A 183 -14.23 -2.00 2.06
C GLU A 183 -12.75 -2.36 1.78
N ASP A 184 -11.99 -1.54 1.08
CA ASP A 184 -10.52 -1.69 0.98
C ASP A 184 -9.87 -0.98 2.17
N SER A 185 -9.44 -1.73 3.17
CA SER A 185 -9.04 -1.19 4.48
C SER A 185 -7.74 -0.37 4.44
N LYS A 186 -6.88 -0.61 3.46
CA LYS A 186 -5.51 -0.09 3.42
C LYS A 186 -5.28 0.95 2.33
N ASN A 187 -6.34 1.37 1.66
CA ASN A 187 -6.34 2.49 0.72
C ASN A 187 -7.36 3.55 1.15
N PRO A 188 -7.12 4.82 0.77
CA PRO A 188 -8.01 5.90 1.16
C PRO A 188 -9.43 5.74 0.62
N ALA A 189 -10.40 6.14 1.45
CA ALA A 189 -11.77 6.39 1.04
C ALA A 189 -12.06 7.89 1.08
N GLU A 190 -12.36 8.47 -0.08
CA GLU A 190 -12.62 9.89 -0.27
C GLU A 190 -14.05 10.10 -0.75
N PHE A 191 -14.77 11.06 -0.14
CA PHE A 191 -16.17 11.33 -0.41
C PHE A 191 -16.43 12.82 -0.56
N LEU A 192 -17.10 13.22 -1.63
CA LEU A 192 -17.62 14.59 -1.80
C LEU A 192 -18.87 14.76 -0.94
N ILE A 193 -18.82 15.64 0.07
CA ILE A 193 -19.88 15.72 1.09
C ILE A 193 -20.78 16.97 1.00
N ASN A 194 -20.59 17.86 0.02
CA ASN A 194 -21.31 19.12 -0.08
C ASN A 194 -22.85 18.98 0.05
N ASN A 195 -23.44 17.98 -0.60
CA ASN A 195 -24.89 17.79 -0.63
C ASN A 195 -25.50 17.38 0.72
N TYR A 196 -24.66 16.98 1.67
CA TYR A 196 -25.08 16.50 2.99
C TYR A 196 -24.85 17.56 4.08
N LEU A 197 -24.14 18.66 3.76
CA LEU A 197 -23.79 19.71 4.70
C LEU A 197 -24.92 20.71 4.90
N LYS A 198 -25.00 21.24 6.12
CA LYS A 198 -25.83 22.38 6.49
C LYS A 198 -24.98 23.50 7.09
N PRO A 199 -25.44 24.75 7.12
CA PRO A 199 -24.72 25.82 7.79
C PRO A 199 -24.43 25.50 9.27
N GLY A 200 -23.25 25.85 9.74
CA GLY A 200 -22.81 25.62 11.11
C GLY A 200 -22.38 24.18 11.39
N LYS A 201 -22.85 23.63 12.48
CA LYS A 201 -22.46 22.34 13.02
C LYS A 201 -23.11 21.18 12.25
N ASN A 202 -22.32 20.20 11.83
CA ASN A 202 -22.74 18.99 11.15
C ASN A 202 -22.33 17.77 11.97
N SER A 203 -23.19 16.75 12.03
CA SER A 203 -22.86 15.46 12.64
C SER A 203 -22.25 14.53 11.60
N LEU A 204 -21.02 14.08 11.83
CA LEU A 204 -20.35 13.04 11.06
C LEU A 204 -20.42 11.73 11.84
N VAL A 205 -20.93 10.67 11.20
CA VAL A 205 -20.95 9.32 11.77
C VAL A 205 -20.25 8.37 10.81
N ILE A 206 -19.32 7.57 11.34
CA ILE A 206 -18.63 6.50 10.61
C ILE A 206 -18.95 5.18 11.29
N LYS A 207 -19.60 4.27 10.57
CA LYS A 207 -19.97 2.95 11.07
C LYS A 207 -19.10 1.90 10.39
N ILE A 208 -18.39 1.11 11.19
CA ILE A 208 -17.41 0.13 10.71
C ILE A 208 -17.83 -1.26 11.17
N PHE A 209 -18.08 -2.14 10.21
CA PHE A 209 -18.25 -3.57 10.45
C PHE A 209 -16.88 -4.23 10.58
N ARG A 210 -16.69 -5.08 11.60
CA ARG A 210 -15.43 -5.82 11.78
C ARG A 210 -15.09 -6.65 10.56
N TRP A 211 -16.09 -7.28 9.94
CA TRP A 211 -15.92 -8.10 8.75
C TRP A 211 -16.85 -7.65 7.63
N SER A 212 -16.33 -7.69 6.43
CA SER A 212 -17.05 -7.47 5.17
C SER A 212 -16.64 -8.54 4.17
N THR A 213 -17.23 -8.54 2.97
CA THR A 213 -16.77 -9.40 1.88
C THR A 213 -15.29 -9.13 1.55
N GLY A 214 -14.82 -7.90 1.72
CA GLY A 214 -13.42 -7.54 1.60
C GLY A 214 -12.48 -8.28 2.54
N SER A 215 -12.95 -8.72 3.71
CA SER A 215 -12.15 -9.47 4.68
C SER A 215 -11.63 -10.81 4.14
N TYR A 216 -12.29 -11.37 3.10
CA TYR A 216 -11.80 -12.55 2.42
C TYR A 216 -10.53 -12.32 1.57
N LEU A 217 -10.23 -11.08 1.23
CA LEU A 217 -9.01 -10.67 0.55
C LEU A 217 -7.98 -10.00 1.49
N GLU A 218 -8.26 -9.96 2.80
CA GLU A 218 -7.41 -9.33 3.81
C GLU A 218 -7.02 -10.32 4.90
N CYS A 219 -6.49 -11.49 4.46
CA CYS A 219 -6.09 -12.59 5.33
C CYS A 219 -4.58 -12.57 5.63
N GLN A 220 -3.98 -11.38 5.78
CA GLN A 220 -2.54 -11.20 6.00
C GLN A 220 -2.09 -11.77 7.34
N ASP A 221 -0.80 -12.15 7.43
CA ASP A 221 -0.14 -12.62 8.65
C ASP A 221 0.15 -11.45 9.60
N PHE A 222 -0.86 -10.94 10.27
CA PHE A 222 -0.78 -9.83 11.22
C PHE A 222 -1.98 -9.83 12.17
N TRP A 223 -2.01 -8.91 13.14
CA TRP A 223 -3.16 -8.73 14.01
C TRP A 223 -4.45 -8.43 13.23
N ARG A 224 -5.52 -9.15 13.54
CA ARG A 224 -6.86 -8.97 12.98
C ARG A 224 -7.64 -7.95 13.81
N MET A 225 -7.22 -6.70 13.71
CA MET A 225 -7.82 -5.58 14.41
C MET A 225 -8.67 -4.73 13.48
N SER A 226 -9.48 -3.86 14.05
CA SER A 226 -10.47 -3.06 13.32
C SER A 226 -10.47 -1.61 13.79
N GLY A 227 -11.12 -0.75 13.04
CA GLY A 227 -11.27 0.65 13.36
C GLY A 227 -10.65 1.58 12.34
N ILE A 228 -10.46 2.83 12.74
CA ILE A 228 -9.83 3.87 11.91
C ILE A 228 -8.33 3.81 12.15
N GLU A 229 -7.59 3.29 11.19
CA GLU A 229 -6.17 2.95 11.34
C GLU A 229 -5.23 4.07 10.92
N ARG A 230 -5.70 5.09 10.22
CA ARG A 230 -4.92 6.23 9.74
C ARG A 230 -5.71 7.52 9.85
N ASP A 231 -5.11 8.63 9.45
CA ASP A 231 -5.70 9.96 9.55
C ASP A 231 -7.09 10.06 8.92
N VAL A 232 -7.93 10.86 9.56
CA VAL A 232 -9.22 11.32 9.03
C VAL A 232 -9.18 12.84 8.93
N PHE A 233 -9.53 13.39 7.78
CA PHE A 233 -9.55 14.82 7.59
C PHE A 233 -10.57 15.30 6.57
N LEU A 234 -10.90 16.59 6.66
CA LEU A 234 -11.57 17.31 5.62
C LEU A 234 -10.56 18.10 4.81
N PHE A 235 -10.81 18.23 3.53
CA PHE A 235 -10.09 19.19 2.69
C PHE A 235 -11.06 19.81 1.68
N SER A 236 -10.67 20.95 1.10
CA SER A 236 -11.51 21.60 0.10
C SER A 236 -10.73 22.03 -1.12
N GLN A 237 -11.36 21.93 -2.30
CA GLN A 237 -10.84 22.41 -3.58
C GLN A 237 -11.82 23.36 -4.23
N PRO A 238 -11.38 24.27 -5.15
CA PRO A 238 -12.30 25.06 -5.96
C PRO A 238 -13.25 24.16 -6.76
N LYS A 239 -14.41 24.67 -7.15
CA LYS A 239 -15.35 23.93 -8.04
C LYS A 239 -14.73 23.52 -9.38
N THR A 240 -13.75 24.29 -9.87
CA THR A 240 -12.89 23.90 -10.99
C THR A 240 -11.52 23.67 -10.42
N HIS A 241 -11.03 22.42 -10.41
CA HIS A 241 -9.82 22.04 -9.72
C HIS A 241 -9.04 20.93 -10.46
N ILE A 242 -7.79 20.74 -10.05
CA ILE A 242 -6.98 19.61 -10.49
C ILE A 242 -7.49 18.36 -9.78
N LYS A 243 -8.01 17.40 -10.56
CA LYS A 243 -8.53 16.13 -10.03
C LYS A 243 -7.43 15.14 -9.74
N ASP A 244 -6.49 14.99 -10.68
CA ASP A 244 -5.34 14.09 -10.56
C ASP A 244 -4.23 14.52 -11.51
N PHE A 245 -3.06 13.91 -11.37
CA PHE A 245 -1.96 14.08 -12.31
C PHE A 245 -1.09 12.81 -12.37
N ASN A 246 -0.36 12.66 -13.48
CA ASN A 246 0.60 11.59 -13.68
C ASN A 246 1.96 12.19 -14.11
N VAL A 247 3.02 11.75 -13.42
CA VAL A 247 4.40 12.18 -13.67
C VAL A 247 5.22 11.03 -14.24
N VAL A 248 5.80 11.21 -15.43
CA VAL A 248 6.88 10.36 -15.92
C VAL A 248 8.17 11.16 -15.79
N SER A 249 9.07 10.70 -14.93
CA SER A 249 10.39 11.32 -14.69
C SER A 249 11.48 10.27 -14.86
N THR A 250 11.80 9.97 -16.12
CA THR A 250 12.76 8.93 -16.49
C THR A 250 14.04 9.53 -17.10
N LEU A 251 14.94 8.68 -17.55
CA LEU A 251 16.23 9.05 -18.10
C LEU A 251 16.34 8.60 -19.57
N ASP A 252 17.13 9.33 -20.34
CA ASP A 252 17.56 8.93 -21.68
C ASP A 252 18.52 7.72 -21.65
N ASP A 253 18.93 7.21 -22.80
CA ASP A 253 19.81 6.05 -22.91
C ASP A 253 21.24 6.31 -22.39
N THR A 254 21.62 7.57 -22.16
CA THR A 254 22.88 7.92 -21.50
C THR A 254 22.83 7.90 -19.99
N TYR A 255 21.63 7.78 -19.39
CA TYR A 255 21.33 7.88 -17.95
C TYR A 255 21.77 9.22 -17.32
N LYS A 256 21.89 10.27 -18.12
CA LYS A 256 22.34 11.61 -17.69
C LYS A 256 21.27 12.68 -17.84
N ASN A 257 20.46 12.58 -18.89
CA ASN A 257 19.45 13.57 -19.18
C ASN A 257 18.07 13.06 -18.74
N GLY A 258 17.28 13.97 -18.17
CA GLY A 258 15.92 13.69 -17.72
C GLY A 258 14.90 13.86 -18.85
N ILE A 259 13.97 12.93 -18.93
CA ILE A 259 12.75 13.01 -19.71
C ILE A 259 11.62 13.23 -18.71
N PHE A 260 10.98 14.38 -18.78
CA PHE A 260 9.88 14.76 -17.92
C PHE A 260 8.60 14.86 -18.74
N LYS A 261 7.55 14.16 -18.28
CA LYS A 261 6.19 14.32 -18.81
C LYS A 261 5.23 14.48 -17.64
N LEU A 262 4.28 15.38 -17.80
CA LEU A 262 3.25 15.67 -16.81
C LEU A 262 1.90 15.69 -17.50
N ASN A 263 0.99 14.81 -17.10
CA ASN A 263 -0.42 14.86 -17.47
C ASN A 263 -1.22 15.36 -16.27
N VAL A 264 -2.09 16.34 -16.48
CA VAL A 264 -2.93 16.94 -15.43
C VAL A 264 -4.38 16.85 -15.86
N ASP A 265 -5.20 16.25 -15.00
CA ASP A 265 -6.64 16.14 -15.18
C ASP A 265 -7.34 17.25 -14.39
N VAL A 266 -8.10 18.08 -15.07
CA VAL A 266 -8.89 19.18 -14.48
C VAL A 266 -10.36 18.81 -14.56
N THR A 267 -11.09 18.97 -13.45
CA THR A 267 -12.55 18.81 -13.38
C THR A 267 -13.21 20.14 -13.11
N ASN A 268 -14.46 20.29 -13.58
CA ASN A 268 -15.29 21.48 -13.38
C ASN A 268 -16.67 21.03 -12.90
N HIS A 269 -16.97 21.28 -11.65
CA HIS A 269 -18.26 20.99 -11.00
C HIS A 269 -19.20 22.22 -11.00
N THR A 270 -19.04 23.11 -11.97
CA THR A 270 -19.95 24.25 -12.16
C THR A 270 -20.84 24.03 -13.37
N ALA A 271 -22.05 24.62 -13.35
CA ALA A 271 -23.01 24.59 -14.47
C ALA A 271 -22.56 25.43 -15.70
N ALA A 272 -21.39 26.03 -15.70
CA ALA A 272 -20.88 26.87 -16.77
C ALA A 272 -19.51 26.37 -17.27
N ASN A 273 -19.26 26.53 -18.56
CA ASN A 273 -17.91 26.30 -19.10
C ASN A 273 -16.91 27.23 -18.42
N LYS A 274 -15.70 26.73 -18.19
CA LYS A 274 -14.60 27.49 -17.60
C LYS A 274 -13.40 27.48 -18.53
N GLU A 275 -12.75 28.63 -18.61
CA GLU A 275 -11.44 28.75 -19.25
C GLU A 275 -10.40 29.03 -18.18
N VAL A 276 -9.62 28.00 -17.84
CA VAL A 276 -8.55 28.08 -16.86
C VAL A 276 -7.21 27.81 -17.54
N THR A 277 -6.12 28.14 -16.88
CA THR A 277 -4.78 27.83 -17.36
C THR A 277 -4.11 26.87 -16.37
N VAL A 278 -3.66 25.73 -16.85
CA VAL A 278 -2.76 24.85 -16.10
C VAL A 278 -1.33 25.29 -16.31
N ALA A 279 -0.58 25.46 -15.23
CA ALA A 279 0.85 25.78 -15.27
C ALA A 279 1.64 24.84 -14.37
N TYR A 280 2.91 24.63 -14.69
CA TYR A 280 3.81 23.91 -13.79
C TYR A 280 5.17 24.61 -13.68
N GLU A 281 5.80 24.42 -12.52
CA GLU A 281 7.21 24.74 -12.27
C GLU A 281 7.88 23.50 -11.70
N LEU A 282 9.01 23.09 -12.24
CA LEU A 282 9.88 22.05 -11.67
C LEU A 282 11.13 22.72 -11.11
N LEU A 283 11.38 22.56 -9.80
CA LEU A 283 12.46 23.22 -9.09
C LEU A 283 13.49 22.19 -8.62
N ASP A 284 14.77 22.55 -8.71
CA ASP A 284 15.86 21.76 -8.12
C ASP A 284 15.96 21.97 -6.60
N ALA A 285 16.91 21.28 -5.96
CA ALA A 285 17.14 21.38 -4.51
C ALA A 285 17.53 22.79 -4.04
N ALA A 286 18.04 23.63 -4.93
CA ALA A 286 18.34 25.06 -4.65
C ALA A 286 17.12 25.96 -4.90
N LYS A 287 15.95 25.38 -5.16
CA LYS A 287 14.68 26.05 -5.51
C LYS A 287 14.76 26.87 -6.81
N LYS A 288 15.71 26.54 -7.70
CA LYS A 288 15.79 27.11 -9.03
C LYS A 288 14.84 26.38 -9.96
N VAL A 289 14.06 27.11 -10.75
CA VAL A 289 13.22 26.55 -11.82
C VAL A 289 14.12 25.96 -12.91
N VAL A 290 13.94 24.67 -13.19
CA VAL A 290 14.69 23.91 -14.22
C VAL A 290 13.83 23.53 -15.42
N ALA A 291 12.49 23.53 -15.24
CA ALA A 291 11.51 23.43 -16.31
C ALA A 291 10.21 24.12 -15.86
N GLU A 292 9.50 24.71 -16.80
CA GLU A 292 8.19 25.32 -16.57
C GLU A 292 7.36 25.32 -17.85
N GLY A 293 6.04 25.46 -17.71
CA GLY A 293 5.14 25.58 -18.85
C GLY A 293 3.74 25.95 -18.41
N ASN A 294 2.95 26.42 -19.34
CA ASN A 294 1.55 26.72 -19.13
C ASN A 294 0.73 26.46 -20.40
N THR A 295 -0.54 26.10 -20.23
CA THR A 295 -1.44 25.81 -21.35
C THR A 295 -2.88 26.16 -20.96
N PRO A 296 -3.66 26.85 -21.81
CA PRO A 296 -5.09 27.01 -21.63
C PRO A 296 -5.81 25.68 -21.55
N CYS A 297 -6.73 25.58 -20.62
CA CYS A 297 -7.52 24.37 -20.36
C CYS A 297 -9.02 24.74 -20.33
N PRO A 298 -9.69 24.79 -21.48
CA PRO A 298 -11.14 24.97 -21.52
C PRO A 298 -11.82 23.69 -21.02
N VAL A 299 -12.61 23.80 -19.94
CA VAL A 299 -13.36 22.69 -19.33
C VAL A 299 -14.85 22.98 -19.43
N THR A 300 -15.59 22.05 -19.99
CA THR A 300 -17.07 22.17 -20.10
C THR A 300 -17.73 22.15 -18.73
N ALA A 301 -18.96 22.64 -18.67
CA ALA A 301 -19.82 22.50 -17.50
C ALA A 301 -19.93 21.01 -17.09
N ASP A 302 -19.81 20.71 -15.81
CA ASP A 302 -19.82 19.37 -15.24
C ASP A 302 -18.90 18.37 -16.00
N GLY A 303 -17.76 18.87 -16.51
CA GLY A 303 -16.85 18.13 -17.38
C GLY A 303 -15.43 17.97 -16.85
N GLN A 304 -14.62 17.26 -17.63
CA GLN A 304 -13.20 17.01 -17.35
C GLN A 304 -12.36 17.27 -18.59
N LYS A 305 -11.09 17.67 -18.39
CA LYS A 305 -10.12 17.90 -19.44
C LYS A 305 -8.72 17.54 -18.98
N SER A 306 -7.99 16.80 -19.80
CA SER A 306 -6.57 16.47 -19.57
C SER A 306 -5.66 17.40 -20.37
N ILE A 307 -4.57 17.84 -19.75
CA ILE A 307 -3.51 18.65 -20.34
C ILE A 307 -2.17 17.94 -20.15
N SER A 308 -1.33 17.97 -21.17
CA SER A 308 -0.02 17.29 -21.13
C SER A 308 1.12 18.29 -21.35
N PHE A 309 2.22 18.08 -20.63
CA PHE A 309 3.48 18.81 -20.77
C PHE A 309 4.62 17.82 -20.96
N GLU A 310 5.65 18.23 -21.73
CA GLU A 310 6.89 17.49 -21.87
C GLU A 310 8.08 18.44 -21.77
N ALA A 311 9.15 17.99 -21.12
CA ALA A 311 10.42 18.71 -21.07
C ALA A 311 11.60 17.73 -21.07
N ALA A 312 12.69 18.14 -21.72
CA ALA A 312 13.99 17.47 -21.67
C ALA A 312 14.96 18.30 -20.81
N LEU A 313 15.56 17.67 -19.81
CA LEU A 313 16.48 18.32 -18.88
C LEU A 313 17.88 17.71 -19.02
N SER A 314 18.88 18.57 -19.23
CA SER A 314 20.27 18.14 -19.36
C SER A 314 20.90 17.91 -17.97
N ASN A 315 21.66 16.82 -17.81
CA ASN A 315 22.47 16.49 -16.62
C ASN A 315 21.68 16.57 -15.30
N VAL A 316 20.54 15.89 -15.23
CA VAL A 316 19.73 15.84 -14.01
C VAL A 316 20.47 15.09 -12.89
N LYS A 317 20.21 15.48 -11.64
CA LYS A 317 20.59 14.69 -10.48
C LYS A 317 19.62 13.54 -10.35
N THR A 318 20.10 12.31 -10.55
CA THR A 318 19.24 11.11 -10.53
C THR A 318 18.87 10.72 -9.12
N TRP A 319 17.69 10.15 -8.95
CA TRP A 319 17.26 9.52 -7.70
C TRP A 319 17.74 8.07 -7.64
N THR A 320 18.35 7.69 -6.54
CA THR A 320 18.80 6.32 -6.23
C THR A 320 18.72 6.10 -4.73
N SER A 321 18.80 4.84 -4.27
CA SER A 321 18.86 4.55 -2.83
C SER A 321 20.12 5.09 -2.15
N GLU A 322 21.18 5.39 -2.89
CA GLU A 322 22.43 5.96 -2.38
C GLU A 322 22.45 7.49 -2.44
N HIS A 323 21.74 8.06 -3.41
CA HIS A 323 21.63 9.50 -3.66
C HIS A 323 20.18 9.85 -4.00
N PRO A 324 19.30 10.05 -3.01
CA PRO A 324 17.88 10.32 -3.23
C PRO A 324 17.67 11.81 -3.61
N ASN A 325 18.16 12.20 -4.79
CA ASN A 325 18.01 13.56 -5.25
C ASN A 325 16.56 13.81 -5.72
N LEU A 326 15.92 14.79 -5.13
CA LEU A 326 14.53 15.13 -5.37
C LEU A 326 14.39 16.54 -5.95
N TYR A 327 13.38 16.71 -6.78
CA TYR A 327 12.92 17.96 -7.35
C TYR A 327 11.54 18.28 -6.77
N ARG A 328 11.20 19.57 -6.67
CA ARG A 328 9.87 20.02 -6.27
C ARG A 328 9.08 20.44 -7.50
N LEU A 329 7.99 19.75 -7.78
CA LEU A 329 7.00 20.12 -8.78
C LEU A 329 5.92 20.97 -8.12
N LEU A 330 5.55 22.08 -8.71
CA LEU A 330 4.37 22.87 -8.39
C LEU A 330 3.46 22.85 -9.61
N ILE A 331 2.22 22.38 -9.44
CA ILE A 331 1.18 22.41 -10.47
C ILE A 331 0.18 23.49 -10.05
N SER A 332 -0.11 24.45 -10.90
CA SER A 332 -0.98 25.57 -10.59
C SER A 332 -2.16 25.63 -11.55
N LEU A 333 -3.35 25.91 -11.02
CA LEU A 333 -4.53 26.24 -11.79
C LEU A 333 -4.81 27.74 -11.64
N LYS A 334 -5.01 28.43 -12.77
CA LYS A 334 -5.25 29.89 -12.81
C LYS A 334 -6.59 30.17 -13.50
N ASP A 335 -7.38 31.05 -12.91
CA ASP A 335 -8.57 31.65 -13.49
C ASP A 335 -8.27 33.12 -13.79
N GLY A 336 -7.96 33.43 -15.04
CA GLY A 336 -7.34 34.70 -15.45
C GLY A 336 -5.98 34.93 -14.78
N GLU A 337 -5.83 36.07 -14.10
CA GLU A 337 -4.61 36.42 -13.36
C GLU A 337 -4.54 35.77 -11.97
N LYS A 338 -5.65 35.24 -11.47
CA LYS A 338 -5.74 34.67 -10.13
C LYS A 338 -5.33 33.20 -10.13
N THR A 339 -4.35 32.83 -9.29
CA THR A 339 -4.08 31.45 -8.97
C THR A 339 -5.16 30.95 -8.03
N SER A 340 -5.92 29.96 -8.47
CA SER A 340 -7.00 29.33 -7.69
C SER A 340 -6.54 28.12 -6.87
N GLU A 341 -5.45 27.47 -7.32
CA GLU A 341 -4.94 26.26 -6.71
C GLU A 341 -3.46 26.07 -7.04
N ILE A 342 -2.69 25.56 -6.06
CA ILE A 342 -1.29 25.11 -6.24
C ILE A 342 -1.16 23.75 -5.56
N ILE A 343 -0.66 22.76 -6.27
CA ILE A 343 -0.36 21.43 -5.76
C ILE A 343 1.14 21.19 -5.81
N PRO A 344 1.81 21.04 -4.65
CA PRO A 344 3.20 20.62 -4.61
C PRO A 344 3.32 19.11 -4.71
N TYR A 345 4.37 18.63 -5.38
CA TYR A 345 4.72 17.21 -5.39
C TYR A 345 6.23 17.01 -5.47
N THR A 346 6.69 15.81 -5.08
CA THR A 346 8.10 15.45 -5.10
C THR A 346 8.41 14.56 -6.29
N VAL A 347 9.44 14.87 -7.07
CA VAL A 347 9.82 14.16 -8.30
C VAL A 347 11.26 13.71 -8.22
N GLY A 348 11.53 12.47 -8.65
CA GLY A 348 12.89 11.92 -8.77
C GLY A 348 13.12 11.31 -10.15
N PHE A 349 14.21 11.69 -10.83
CA PHE A 349 14.58 11.13 -12.13
C PHE A 349 15.29 9.79 -11.95
N ARG A 350 14.68 8.70 -12.44
CA ARG A 350 15.21 7.35 -12.40
C ARG A 350 14.65 6.50 -13.53
N ARG A 351 15.34 5.42 -13.88
CA ARG A 351 14.93 4.50 -14.92
C ARG A 351 15.10 3.06 -14.43
N PHE A 352 14.04 2.28 -14.50
CA PHE A 352 14.02 0.86 -14.20
C PHE A 352 13.99 0.05 -15.49
N GLU A 353 14.79 -1.02 -15.57
CA GLU A 353 14.85 -1.89 -16.75
C GLU A 353 15.14 -3.32 -16.33
N ILE A 354 14.44 -4.28 -16.92
CA ILE A 354 14.85 -5.68 -16.90
C ILE A 354 15.50 -5.97 -18.23
N LYS A 355 16.79 -6.34 -18.20
CA LYS A 355 17.56 -6.61 -19.42
C LYS A 355 18.70 -7.59 -19.18
N PRO A 356 19.22 -8.23 -20.26
CA PRO A 356 20.37 -9.10 -20.18
C PRO A 356 21.64 -8.33 -19.81
N THR A 357 22.58 -9.04 -19.17
CA THR A 357 23.97 -8.61 -18.90
C THR A 357 24.91 -9.20 -19.96
N ASP A 358 26.18 -8.76 -19.97
CA ASP A 358 27.23 -9.32 -20.82
C ASP A 358 27.76 -10.69 -20.30
N GLN A 359 27.41 -11.08 -19.07
CA GLN A 359 27.84 -12.34 -18.47
C GLN A 359 26.91 -13.49 -18.86
N ILE A 360 27.51 -14.61 -19.20
CA ILE A 360 26.79 -15.83 -19.65
C ILE A 360 26.68 -16.81 -18.49
N ALA A 361 25.46 -17.31 -18.25
CA ALA A 361 25.17 -18.34 -17.27
C ALA A 361 25.49 -19.74 -17.79
N GLU A 362 25.42 -20.77 -16.92
CA GLU A 362 25.71 -22.16 -17.27
C GLU A 362 24.75 -22.71 -18.36
N ASN A 363 23.52 -22.18 -18.44
CA ASN A 363 22.55 -22.52 -19.49
C ASN A 363 22.90 -21.94 -20.88
N GLY A 364 24.04 -21.26 -21.01
CA GLY A 364 24.50 -20.65 -22.27
C GLY A 364 23.81 -19.34 -22.65
N LYS A 365 22.94 -18.77 -21.79
CA LYS A 365 22.26 -17.50 -22.00
C LYS A 365 22.82 -16.39 -21.12
N PRO A 366 22.69 -15.12 -21.52
CA PRO A 366 22.99 -14.00 -20.64
C PRO A 366 22.16 -14.03 -19.33
N TYR A 367 22.78 -13.60 -18.22
CA TYR A 367 22.00 -13.33 -17.02
C TYR A 367 21.04 -12.16 -17.26
N VAL A 368 19.81 -12.28 -16.78
CA VAL A 368 18.79 -11.21 -16.85
C VAL A 368 18.65 -10.57 -15.46
N CYS A 369 18.76 -9.25 -15.40
CA CYS A 369 18.81 -8.48 -14.15
C CYS A 369 17.83 -7.29 -14.18
N LEU A 370 17.45 -6.85 -13.00
CA LEU A 370 16.85 -5.54 -12.77
C LEU A 370 17.95 -4.48 -12.69
N PHE A 371 17.82 -3.44 -13.50
CA PHE A 371 18.72 -2.30 -13.53
C PHE A 371 18.00 -1.05 -13.02
N VAL A 372 18.72 -0.23 -12.28
CA VAL A 372 18.32 1.14 -11.94
C VAL A 372 19.39 2.08 -12.49
N ASN A 373 18.98 3.05 -13.31
CA ASN A 373 19.88 4.02 -13.93
C ASN A 373 21.12 3.37 -14.57
N GLY A 374 20.90 2.24 -15.26
CA GLY A 374 21.96 1.50 -15.95
C GLY A 374 22.84 0.60 -15.08
N GLN A 375 22.60 0.48 -13.78
CA GLN A 375 23.35 -0.38 -12.86
C GLN A 375 22.50 -1.59 -12.39
N PRO A 376 23.03 -2.82 -12.43
CA PRO A 376 22.33 -4.00 -11.92
C PRO A 376 22.40 -4.03 -10.39
N ILE A 377 21.37 -3.54 -9.72
CA ILE A 377 21.34 -3.38 -8.25
C ILE A 377 21.08 -4.69 -7.50
N LYS A 378 21.34 -4.68 -6.18
CA LYS A 378 20.84 -5.68 -5.23
C LYS A 378 19.86 -5.05 -4.25
N LEU A 379 18.72 -5.70 -4.07
CA LEU A 379 17.66 -5.33 -3.13
C LEU A 379 17.98 -5.93 -1.76
N LYS A 380 18.45 -5.09 -0.84
CA LYS A 380 18.78 -5.43 0.54
C LYS A 380 17.55 -5.13 1.37
N GLY A 381 16.55 -6.01 1.26
CA GLY A 381 15.19 -5.72 1.66
C GLY A 381 14.77 -6.34 2.98
N VAL A 382 13.71 -5.76 3.53
CA VAL A 382 12.90 -6.31 4.63
C VAL A 382 11.43 -6.21 4.29
N ASN A 383 10.62 -7.15 4.78
CA ASN A 383 9.16 -7.04 4.82
C ASN A 383 8.77 -6.15 6.01
N ILE A 384 7.75 -5.32 5.87
CA ILE A 384 7.32 -4.43 6.95
C ILE A 384 5.80 -4.32 7.03
N HIS A 385 5.24 -4.69 8.21
CA HIS A 385 3.87 -4.39 8.60
C HIS A 385 3.75 -3.02 9.26
N GLU A 386 2.56 -2.39 9.16
CA GLU A 386 2.19 -1.28 10.05
C GLU A 386 1.95 -1.84 11.44
N HIS A 387 2.85 -1.54 12.37
CA HIS A 387 2.73 -1.96 13.76
C HIS A 387 3.29 -0.92 14.72
N ASN A 388 2.45 -0.53 15.68
CA ASN A 388 2.80 0.24 16.86
C ASN A 388 2.24 -0.49 18.09
N PRO A 389 3.05 -0.80 19.10
CA PRO A 389 2.61 -1.57 20.26
C PRO A 389 1.50 -0.91 21.09
N GLU A 390 1.30 0.41 20.97
CA GLU A 390 0.30 1.15 21.74
C GLU A 390 -1.00 1.40 20.99
N THR A 391 -0.95 1.53 19.66
CA THR A 391 -2.09 1.97 18.84
C THR A 391 -2.53 0.93 17.78
N GLY A 392 -1.83 -0.21 17.71
CA GLY A 392 -2.10 -1.25 16.72
C GLY A 392 -1.49 -0.92 15.36
N HIS A 393 -2.33 -0.75 14.34
CA HIS A 393 -1.86 -0.49 12.97
C HIS A 393 -1.58 1.00 12.67
N TYR A 394 -1.88 1.92 13.57
CA TYR A 394 -1.50 3.31 13.41
C TYR A 394 -0.04 3.51 13.78
N VAL A 395 0.78 3.93 12.83
CA VAL A 395 2.21 4.21 13.03
C VAL A 395 2.46 5.70 12.86
N PRO A 396 2.80 6.45 13.91
CA PRO A 396 3.08 7.89 13.80
C PRO A 396 4.39 8.15 13.05
N GLU A 397 4.51 9.31 12.40
CA GLU A 397 5.68 9.69 11.60
C GLU A 397 7.01 9.56 12.35
N GLU A 398 7.05 9.90 13.63
CA GLU A 398 8.26 9.79 14.45
C GLU A 398 8.78 8.34 14.50
N LEU A 399 7.87 7.37 14.65
CA LEU A 399 8.23 5.95 14.65
C LEU A 399 8.67 5.48 13.28
N MET A 400 8.02 5.93 12.19
CA MET A 400 8.46 5.66 10.82
C MET A 400 9.90 6.19 10.59
N ARG A 401 10.21 7.41 11.02
CA ARG A 401 11.56 7.99 10.90
C ARG A 401 12.61 7.20 11.69
N LYS A 402 12.25 6.64 12.84
CA LYS A 402 13.11 5.71 13.59
C LYS A 402 13.39 4.46 12.80
N ASP A 403 12.36 3.86 12.20
CA ASP A 403 12.50 2.68 11.32
C ASP A 403 13.45 2.96 10.15
N PHE A 404 13.26 4.04 9.40
CA PHE A 404 14.12 4.42 8.28
C PHE A 404 15.57 4.70 8.69
N THR A 405 15.76 5.33 9.84
CA THR A 405 17.09 5.59 10.40
C THR A 405 17.83 4.28 10.70
N LEU A 406 17.15 3.33 11.36
CA LEU A 406 17.70 2.02 11.65
C LEU A 406 17.98 1.22 10.37
N MET A 407 17.09 1.25 9.39
CA MET A 407 17.28 0.60 8.10
C MET A 407 18.56 1.11 7.40
N LYS A 408 18.72 2.42 7.30
CA LYS A 408 19.91 3.03 6.66
C LYS A 408 21.20 2.71 7.43
N GLN A 409 21.18 2.70 8.77
CA GLN A 409 22.33 2.34 9.60
C GLN A 409 22.75 0.88 9.48
N ASN A 410 21.82 0.02 9.00
CA ASN A 410 22.04 -1.41 8.84
C ASN A 410 22.08 -1.86 7.36
N ASN A 411 22.38 -0.93 6.43
CA ASN A 411 22.56 -1.18 5.01
C ASN A 411 21.31 -1.72 4.28
N ILE A 412 20.13 -1.53 4.82
CA ILE A 412 18.85 -1.85 4.15
C ILE A 412 18.55 -0.72 3.16
N ASN A 413 18.18 -1.08 1.92
CA ASN A 413 17.90 -0.14 0.84
C ASN A 413 16.53 -0.36 0.18
N SER A 414 15.77 -1.35 0.64
CA SER A 414 14.48 -1.69 0.06
C SER A 414 13.52 -2.22 1.12
N VAL A 415 12.23 -2.00 0.91
CA VAL A 415 11.13 -2.54 1.72
C VAL A 415 10.09 -3.19 0.82
N ARG A 416 9.53 -4.34 1.24
CA ARG A 416 8.28 -4.86 0.71
C ARG A 416 7.18 -4.53 1.69
N LEU A 417 6.14 -3.90 1.20
CA LEU A 417 4.98 -3.51 2.00
C LEU A 417 4.05 -4.70 2.11
N CYS A 418 4.30 -5.53 3.11
CA CYS A 418 3.57 -6.77 3.32
C CYS A 418 2.27 -6.51 4.11
N HIS A 419 1.08 -6.83 3.62
CA HIS A 419 0.79 -7.18 2.22
C HIS A 419 -0.27 -6.20 1.73
N TYR A 420 0.05 -4.90 1.79
CA TYR A 420 -0.87 -3.78 1.51
C TYR A 420 -0.11 -2.45 1.39
N PRO A 421 -0.68 -1.45 0.70
CA PRO A 421 -0.14 -0.09 0.71
C PRO A 421 -0.17 0.51 2.11
N GLN A 422 0.93 1.16 2.51
CA GLN A 422 1.05 1.80 3.82
C GLN A 422 0.58 3.27 3.82
N ASP A 423 0.73 3.97 4.93
CA ASP A 423 0.41 5.39 5.05
C ASP A 423 1.14 6.23 3.99
N ARG A 424 0.54 7.35 3.52
CA ARG A 424 1.19 8.22 2.52
C ARG A 424 2.55 8.75 2.98
N LYS A 425 2.68 9.08 4.28
CA LYS A 425 3.93 9.60 4.85
C LYS A 425 5.06 8.58 4.73
N PHE A 426 4.75 7.29 4.77
CA PHE A 426 5.74 6.24 4.57
C PHE A 426 6.40 6.32 3.19
N TYR A 427 5.63 6.56 2.13
CA TYR A 427 6.18 6.72 0.78
C TYR A 427 6.99 8.02 0.63
N GLU A 428 6.52 9.12 1.22
CA GLU A 428 7.27 10.39 1.25
C GLU A 428 8.64 10.18 1.92
N LEU A 429 8.69 9.41 3.01
CA LEU A 429 9.94 9.05 3.69
C LEU A 429 10.81 8.08 2.87
N CYS A 430 10.23 7.13 2.15
CA CYS A 430 10.97 6.29 1.20
C CYS A 430 11.64 7.14 0.10
N ASP A 431 10.92 8.14 -0.42
CA ASP A 431 11.46 9.09 -1.41
C ASP A 431 12.64 9.88 -0.83
N GLU A 432 12.51 10.37 0.42
CA GLU A 432 13.51 11.18 1.14
C GLU A 432 14.75 10.37 1.53
N TYR A 433 14.57 9.20 2.14
CA TYR A 433 15.66 8.36 2.64
C TYR A 433 16.33 7.51 1.55
N GLY A 434 15.73 7.42 0.37
CA GLY A 434 16.24 6.56 -0.70
C GLY A 434 16.05 5.09 -0.36
N ILE A 435 14.80 4.66 -0.21
CA ILE A 435 14.42 3.27 -0.01
C ILE A 435 13.57 2.82 -1.19
N TYR A 436 13.98 1.76 -1.89
CA TYR A 436 13.16 1.17 -2.95
C TYR A 436 11.94 0.49 -2.36
N VAL A 437 10.78 0.79 -2.89
CA VAL A 437 9.50 0.22 -2.45
C VAL A 437 9.06 -0.87 -3.41
N TYR A 438 8.79 -2.05 -2.86
CA TYR A 438 8.02 -3.11 -3.48
C TYR A 438 6.58 -2.95 -2.94
N ASP A 439 5.76 -2.24 -3.71
CA ASP A 439 4.40 -1.86 -3.32
C ASP A 439 3.42 -2.97 -3.66
N GLU A 440 2.61 -3.40 -2.70
CA GLU A 440 1.79 -4.60 -2.82
C GLU A 440 0.30 -4.28 -2.66
N ALA A 441 -0.52 -4.82 -3.56
CA ALA A 441 -1.97 -4.69 -3.49
C ALA A 441 -2.51 -5.40 -2.23
N ASN A 442 -3.52 -4.80 -1.58
CA ASN A 442 -4.15 -5.33 -0.38
C ASN A 442 -4.97 -6.60 -0.70
N ILE A 443 -4.29 -7.67 -1.11
CA ILE A 443 -4.88 -8.94 -1.54
C ILE A 443 -4.11 -10.10 -0.93
N GLU A 444 -4.76 -10.80 0.00
CA GLU A 444 -4.35 -12.10 0.49
C GLU A 444 -5.56 -12.96 0.80
N SER A 445 -5.58 -14.20 0.31
CA SER A 445 -6.64 -15.18 0.59
C SER A 445 -6.09 -16.50 1.13
N HIS A 446 -5.01 -16.44 1.91
CA HIS A 446 -4.30 -17.59 2.47
C HIS A 446 -5.21 -18.51 3.32
N GLY A 447 -6.26 -17.96 3.95
CA GLY A 447 -7.30 -18.71 4.68
C GLY A 447 -8.08 -19.71 3.83
N MET A 448 -7.85 -19.78 2.51
CA MET A 448 -8.34 -20.86 1.64
C MET A 448 -7.48 -22.15 1.73
N TYR A 449 -6.79 -22.37 2.86
CA TYR A 449 -6.06 -23.59 3.23
C TYR A 449 -4.94 -23.99 2.26
N TYR A 450 -3.96 -23.25 2.01
CA TYR A 450 -2.84 -23.63 1.15
C TYR A 450 -3.24 -24.20 -0.24
N ASN A 451 -4.53 -24.18 -0.59
CA ASN A 451 -4.99 -24.54 -1.91
C ASN A 451 -4.70 -23.37 -2.88
N LEU A 452 -3.41 -23.08 -3.04
CA LEU A 452 -2.91 -21.92 -3.76
C LEU A 452 -2.75 -22.18 -5.27
N SER A 453 -3.17 -23.37 -5.73
CA SER A 453 -3.17 -23.70 -7.15
C SER A 453 -4.33 -23.03 -7.88
N ARG A 454 -4.19 -22.89 -9.21
CA ARG A 454 -5.25 -22.35 -10.06
C ARG A 454 -6.56 -23.13 -9.87
N GLY A 455 -7.67 -22.40 -9.68
CA GLY A 455 -8.99 -22.95 -9.42
C GLY A 455 -9.29 -23.26 -7.96
N GLY A 456 -8.29 -23.19 -7.07
CA GLY A 456 -8.44 -23.48 -5.65
C GLY A 456 -8.66 -22.28 -4.75
N THR A 457 -8.47 -21.06 -5.24
CA THR A 457 -8.53 -19.81 -4.47
C THR A 457 -9.34 -18.74 -5.18
N LEU A 458 -9.66 -17.66 -4.45
CA LEU A 458 -10.43 -16.52 -4.99
C LEU A 458 -9.74 -15.85 -6.19
N GLY A 459 -8.42 -15.97 -6.30
CA GLY A 459 -7.65 -15.46 -7.44
C GLY A 459 -8.04 -16.06 -8.79
N ASN A 460 -8.74 -17.19 -8.81
CA ASN A 460 -9.24 -17.83 -10.04
C ASN A 460 -10.78 -17.93 -10.12
N HIS A 461 -11.51 -17.17 -9.29
CA HIS A 461 -12.96 -17.08 -9.30
C HIS A 461 -13.39 -15.74 -9.92
N PRO A 462 -13.91 -15.73 -11.19
CA PRO A 462 -14.19 -14.48 -11.92
C PRO A 462 -15.14 -13.53 -11.22
N GLU A 463 -16.04 -14.02 -10.39
CA GLU A 463 -16.95 -13.20 -9.57
C GLU A 463 -16.22 -12.30 -8.55
N TRP A 464 -14.96 -12.65 -8.22
CA TRP A 464 -14.08 -11.85 -7.36
C TRP A 464 -13.17 -10.90 -8.15
N LEU A 465 -13.33 -10.78 -9.48
CA LEU A 465 -12.49 -9.89 -10.29
C LEU A 465 -12.61 -8.43 -9.85
N LYS A 466 -13.83 -7.94 -9.59
CA LYS A 466 -14.05 -6.54 -9.21
C LYS A 466 -13.32 -6.17 -7.92
N PRO A 467 -13.39 -6.95 -6.82
CA PRO A 467 -12.59 -6.69 -5.61
C PRO A 467 -11.07 -6.72 -5.86
N HIS A 468 -10.55 -7.64 -6.68
CA HIS A 468 -9.12 -7.69 -7.02
C HIS A 468 -8.69 -6.45 -7.80
N MET A 469 -9.47 -6.07 -8.81
CA MET A 469 -9.19 -4.88 -9.62
C MET A 469 -9.25 -3.60 -8.79
N ASP A 470 -10.25 -3.43 -7.91
CA ASP A 470 -10.39 -2.25 -7.06
C ASP A 470 -9.12 -2.01 -6.22
N ARG A 471 -8.62 -3.06 -5.54
CA ARG A 471 -7.42 -2.99 -4.70
C ARG A 471 -6.15 -2.67 -5.50
N THR A 472 -5.99 -3.27 -6.66
CA THR A 472 -4.87 -2.99 -7.57
C THR A 472 -4.91 -1.57 -8.11
N ILE A 473 -6.10 -1.09 -8.51
CA ILE A 473 -6.30 0.28 -9.00
C ILE A 473 -6.04 1.29 -7.89
N ASN A 474 -6.59 1.06 -6.69
CA ASN A 474 -6.40 1.95 -5.54
C ASN A 474 -4.91 2.12 -5.20
N MET A 475 -4.14 1.03 -5.14
CA MET A 475 -2.70 1.05 -4.93
C MET A 475 -1.98 1.87 -6.00
N TYR A 476 -2.20 1.54 -7.27
CA TYR A 476 -1.49 2.16 -8.39
C TYR A 476 -1.79 3.65 -8.51
N GLU A 477 -3.06 4.03 -8.57
CA GLU A 477 -3.46 5.42 -8.81
C GLU A 477 -3.00 6.35 -7.67
N ARG A 478 -2.98 5.85 -6.43
CA ARG A 478 -2.47 6.59 -5.29
C ARG A 478 -0.95 6.79 -5.34
N ASN A 479 -0.19 5.75 -5.70
CA ASN A 479 1.26 5.69 -5.48
C ASN A 479 2.09 5.84 -6.76
N LYS A 480 1.45 5.94 -7.93
CA LYS A 480 2.08 5.94 -9.26
C LYS A 480 3.22 6.95 -9.45
N ASN A 481 3.17 8.09 -8.74
CA ASN A 481 4.09 9.21 -8.91
C ASN A 481 5.30 9.17 -7.96
N HIS A 482 5.33 8.29 -6.93
CA HIS A 482 6.44 8.21 -6.00
C HIS A 482 7.72 7.70 -6.67
N PRO A 483 8.86 8.43 -6.57
CA PRO A 483 10.13 7.97 -7.13
C PRO A 483 10.66 6.69 -6.48
N SER A 484 10.35 6.43 -5.20
CA SER A 484 10.76 5.23 -4.46
C SER A 484 10.08 3.95 -4.94
N VAL A 485 8.85 4.01 -5.48
CA VAL A 485 8.16 2.83 -5.98
C VAL A 485 8.91 2.26 -7.17
N ALA A 486 9.53 1.10 -6.94
CA ALA A 486 10.41 0.41 -7.87
C ALA A 486 9.75 -0.82 -8.52
N ILE A 487 8.84 -1.48 -7.79
CA ILE A 487 8.22 -2.75 -8.16
C ILE A 487 6.76 -2.72 -7.71
N TRP A 488 5.86 -3.22 -8.54
CA TRP A 488 4.47 -3.46 -8.20
C TRP A 488 4.23 -4.94 -7.91
N SER A 489 3.42 -5.23 -6.91
CA SER A 489 3.00 -6.58 -6.56
C SER A 489 1.49 -6.73 -6.63
N LEU A 490 1.04 -7.86 -7.17
CA LEU A 490 -0.38 -8.15 -7.31
C LEU A 490 -1.04 -8.60 -6.00
N GLY A 491 -0.25 -8.97 -4.99
CA GLY A 491 -0.71 -9.47 -3.70
C GLY A 491 0.17 -10.59 -3.15
N ASN A 492 -0.29 -11.23 -2.10
CA ASN A 492 0.39 -12.31 -1.40
C ASN A 492 -0.52 -13.54 -1.26
N GLU A 493 0.02 -14.73 -1.26
CA GLU A 493 -0.55 -16.04 -0.89
C GLU A 493 -2.05 -16.24 -1.20
N ALA A 494 -2.44 -15.87 -2.44
CA ALA A 494 -3.83 -15.90 -2.88
C ALA A 494 -4.06 -16.82 -4.09
N GLY A 495 -3.14 -17.74 -4.37
CA GLY A 495 -3.14 -18.58 -5.56
C GLY A 495 -2.90 -17.79 -6.84
N ASN A 496 -3.07 -18.40 -8.00
CA ASN A 496 -2.93 -17.72 -9.28
C ASN A 496 -4.10 -18.08 -10.19
N GLY A 497 -4.43 -17.21 -11.13
CA GLY A 497 -5.48 -17.45 -12.11
C GLY A 497 -6.04 -16.18 -12.72
N TYR A 498 -7.30 -16.28 -13.14
CA TYR A 498 -7.96 -15.27 -13.98
C TYR A 498 -7.85 -13.85 -13.44
N ASN A 499 -8.14 -13.63 -12.14
CA ASN A 499 -8.14 -12.29 -11.54
C ASN A 499 -6.74 -11.67 -11.53
N PHE A 500 -5.72 -12.46 -11.20
CA PHE A 500 -4.32 -12.01 -11.22
C PHE A 500 -3.78 -11.79 -12.64
N TYR A 501 -4.30 -12.51 -13.64
CA TYR A 501 -3.97 -12.21 -15.05
C TYR A 501 -4.52 -10.85 -15.47
N GLN A 502 -5.75 -10.52 -15.07
CA GLN A 502 -6.37 -9.23 -15.40
C GLN A 502 -5.67 -8.06 -14.68
N THR A 503 -5.34 -8.20 -13.40
CA THR A 503 -4.60 -7.16 -12.65
C THR A 503 -3.20 -6.95 -13.20
N TYR A 504 -2.49 -8.02 -13.57
CA TYR A 504 -1.19 -7.92 -14.22
C TYR A 504 -1.26 -7.14 -15.55
N LEU A 505 -2.18 -7.53 -16.44
CA LEU A 505 -2.34 -6.86 -17.73
C LEU A 505 -2.69 -5.39 -17.57
N TRP A 506 -3.55 -5.06 -16.62
CA TRP A 506 -3.95 -3.68 -16.33
C TRP A 506 -2.76 -2.82 -15.88
N LEU A 507 -1.92 -3.33 -14.97
CA LEU A 507 -0.70 -2.64 -14.53
C LEU A 507 0.33 -2.51 -15.66
N LYS A 508 0.57 -3.58 -16.41
CA LYS A 508 1.56 -3.57 -17.51
C LYS A 508 1.18 -2.58 -18.60
N GLU A 509 -0.09 -2.46 -18.96
CA GLU A 509 -0.54 -1.45 -19.93
C GLU A 509 -0.13 -0.02 -19.52
N ARG A 510 -0.21 0.29 -18.23
CA ARG A 510 0.13 1.60 -17.66
C ARG A 510 1.62 1.79 -17.54
N GLU A 511 2.34 0.80 -17.06
CA GLU A 511 3.78 0.87 -16.85
C GLU A 511 4.57 0.97 -18.14
N VAL A 512 4.18 0.27 -19.20
CA VAL A 512 4.83 0.38 -20.54
C VAL A 512 4.70 1.80 -21.10
N LYS A 513 3.60 2.49 -20.82
CA LYS A 513 3.39 3.90 -21.22
C LYS A 513 4.00 4.91 -20.24
N GLY A 514 4.32 4.48 -19.03
CA GLY A 514 4.78 5.27 -17.90
C GLY A 514 6.27 5.06 -17.58
N MET A 515 6.53 4.55 -16.37
CA MET A 515 7.87 4.39 -15.81
C MET A 515 8.52 3.03 -16.13
N ASN A 516 7.78 2.10 -16.71
CA ASN A 516 8.20 0.74 -17.06
C ASN A 516 8.73 -0.09 -15.85
N ARG A 517 8.12 0.09 -14.68
CA ARG A 517 8.45 -0.66 -13.48
C ARG A 517 8.01 -2.12 -13.60
N PRO A 518 8.75 -3.08 -13.03
CA PRO A 518 8.34 -4.49 -12.99
C PRO A 518 7.03 -4.69 -12.22
N VAL A 519 6.26 -5.67 -12.67
CA VAL A 519 5.07 -6.17 -11.99
C VAL A 519 5.33 -7.61 -11.56
N ASN A 520 5.23 -7.91 -10.29
CA ASN A 520 5.54 -9.21 -9.72
C ASN A 520 4.33 -9.85 -9.05
N TYR A 521 4.37 -11.19 -8.98
CA TYR A 521 3.46 -11.96 -8.14
C TYR A 521 4.11 -13.29 -7.73
N GLU A 522 4.17 -13.57 -6.43
CA GLU A 522 4.92 -14.71 -5.92
C GLU A 522 4.27 -16.06 -6.29
N ARG A 523 2.93 -16.16 -6.31
CA ARG A 523 2.22 -17.38 -6.75
C ARG A 523 2.12 -17.55 -8.26
N ALA A 524 2.57 -16.58 -9.04
CA ALA A 524 2.77 -16.79 -10.48
C ALA A 524 3.95 -17.72 -10.75
N LEU A 525 4.89 -17.87 -9.82
CA LEU A 525 6.07 -18.70 -10.00
C LEU A 525 6.80 -18.36 -11.32
N TRP A 526 6.82 -19.29 -12.27
CA TRP A 526 7.39 -19.12 -13.63
C TRP A 526 6.34 -18.81 -14.70
N GLU A 527 5.08 -18.57 -14.33
CA GLU A 527 4.05 -18.16 -15.29
C GLU A 527 4.36 -16.78 -15.88
N TRP A 528 3.59 -16.40 -16.88
CA TRP A 528 3.81 -15.18 -17.67
C TRP A 528 3.42 -13.88 -16.95
N ASN A 529 2.59 -13.97 -15.93
CA ASN A 529 2.06 -12.81 -15.18
C ASN A 529 2.96 -12.37 -14.00
N THR A 530 4.28 -12.46 -14.20
CA THR A 530 5.30 -11.89 -13.31
C THR A 530 6.57 -11.56 -14.09
N ASP A 531 7.11 -10.37 -13.92
CA ASP A 531 8.34 -9.93 -14.59
C ASP A 531 9.60 -10.44 -13.89
N MET A 532 9.51 -10.83 -12.62
CA MET A 532 10.60 -11.41 -11.83
C MET A 532 10.12 -12.69 -11.17
N TYR A 533 11.02 -13.62 -10.89
CA TYR A 533 10.72 -14.76 -10.03
C TYR A 533 10.99 -14.38 -8.57
N VAL A 534 9.96 -14.47 -7.75
CA VAL A 534 9.98 -13.99 -6.36
C VAL A 534 9.58 -15.11 -5.39
N PRO A 535 10.45 -16.12 -5.20
CA PRO A 535 10.15 -17.28 -4.34
C PRO A 535 10.08 -16.87 -2.88
N GLN A 536 9.40 -17.71 -2.08
CA GLN A 536 9.43 -17.63 -0.62
C GLN A 536 10.39 -18.66 -0.04
N TYR A 537 11.19 -18.26 0.93
CA TYR A 537 12.10 -19.07 1.77
C TYR A 537 13.08 -20.02 1.02
N PRO A 538 13.75 -19.58 -0.05
CA PRO A 538 14.76 -20.42 -0.72
C PRO A 538 15.98 -20.64 0.16
N SER A 539 16.53 -21.86 0.15
CA SER A 539 17.78 -22.17 0.85
C SER A 539 19.00 -21.55 0.14
N ALA A 540 20.12 -21.39 0.87
CA ALA A 540 21.37 -20.93 0.28
C ALA A 540 21.86 -21.87 -0.85
N ALA A 541 21.66 -23.19 -0.70
CA ALA A 541 22.00 -24.17 -1.72
C ALA A 541 21.16 -24.00 -3.00
N TRP A 542 19.86 -23.77 -2.86
CA TRP A 542 18.99 -23.49 -3.99
C TRP A 542 19.38 -22.20 -4.72
N LEU A 543 19.71 -21.14 -3.96
CA LEU A 543 20.19 -19.88 -4.55
C LEU A 543 21.51 -20.08 -5.32
N GLU A 544 22.44 -20.88 -4.80
CA GLU A 544 23.68 -21.20 -5.51
C GLU A 544 23.39 -21.94 -6.82
N GLU A 545 22.49 -22.94 -6.79
CA GLU A 545 22.14 -23.74 -7.97
C GLU A 545 21.45 -22.90 -9.05
N ILE A 546 20.37 -22.18 -8.70
CA ILE A 546 19.60 -21.40 -9.67
C ILE A 546 20.38 -20.19 -10.18
N GLY A 547 21.20 -19.58 -9.31
CA GLY A 547 22.08 -18.49 -9.69
C GLY A 547 23.09 -18.94 -10.73
N LYS A 548 23.74 -20.07 -10.52
CA LYS A 548 24.70 -20.66 -11.47
C LYS A 548 24.07 -21.03 -12.79
N LYS A 549 22.89 -21.69 -12.76
CA LYS A 549 22.13 -22.12 -13.92
C LYS A 549 21.69 -20.94 -14.79
N GLY A 550 21.32 -19.81 -14.17
CA GLY A 550 20.71 -18.66 -14.84
C GLY A 550 19.22 -18.83 -15.08
N SER A 551 18.53 -17.71 -15.34
CA SER A 551 17.07 -17.63 -15.53
C SER A 551 16.71 -16.65 -16.64
N ASP A 552 15.48 -16.73 -17.16
CA ASP A 552 14.95 -15.82 -18.16
C ASP A 552 14.49 -14.47 -17.59
N ARG A 553 14.52 -14.33 -16.24
CA ARG A 553 14.11 -13.15 -15.50
C ARG A 553 14.92 -13.02 -14.20
N PRO A 554 14.95 -11.81 -13.57
CA PRO A 554 15.59 -11.62 -12.28
C PRO A 554 14.94 -12.46 -11.18
N ILE A 555 15.72 -12.82 -10.16
CA ILE A 555 15.25 -13.57 -8.99
C ILE A 555 15.47 -12.73 -7.73
N ALA A 556 14.40 -12.49 -6.98
CA ALA A 556 14.43 -11.79 -5.68
C ALA A 556 13.39 -12.40 -4.74
N PRO A 557 13.76 -13.26 -3.79
CA PRO A 557 12.81 -13.78 -2.81
C PRO A 557 11.96 -12.68 -2.18
N SER A 558 10.62 -12.81 -2.29
CA SER A 558 9.68 -11.91 -1.61
C SER A 558 9.75 -12.07 -0.11
N GLU A 559 10.09 -13.27 0.34
CA GLU A 559 10.32 -13.61 1.74
C GLU A 559 11.46 -14.61 1.86
N TYR A 560 12.37 -14.36 2.79
CA TYR A 560 13.45 -15.30 3.13
C TYR A 560 14.00 -14.99 4.52
N SER A 561 14.84 -15.91 5.03
CA SER A 561 15.57 -15.71 6.29
C SER A 561 14.67 -15.30 7.45
N HIS A 562 13.59 -16.08 7.66
CA HIS A 562 12.58 -15.88 8.71
C HIS A 562 13.24 -15.66 10.09
N ALA A 563 12.90 -14.57 10.77
CA ALA A 563 13.65 -14.09 11.93
C ALA A 563 13.04 -14.40 13.30
N MET A 564 12.02 -15.25 13.36
CA MET A 564 11.37 -15.63 14.62
C MET A 564 12.39 -16.21 15.62
N GLY A 565 12.51 -15.59 16.78
CA GLY A 565 13.47 -15.98 17.81
C GLY A 565 14.91 -15.89 17.30
N ASN A 566 15.61 -17.02 17.16
CA ASN A 566 16.99 -17.11 16.66
C ASN A 566 17.09 -17.85 15.32
N SER A 567 16.08 -17.74 14.47
CA SER A 567 15.98 -18.50 13.21
C SER A 567 16.55 -17.81 11.98
N ASN A 568 17.00 -16.54 12.07
CA ASN A 568 17.57 -15.76 10.98
C ASN A 568 19.02 -16.16 10.60
N GLY A 569 19.52 -17.25 11.13
CA GLY A 569 20.87 -17.75 10.82
C GLY A 569 21.07 -18.10 9.35
N ASN A 570 22.35 -18.16 8.91
CA ASN A 570 22.75 -18.50 7.54
C ASN A 570 22.50 -17.41 6.48
N LEU A 571 22.11 -16.21 6.85
CA LEU A 571 21.89 -15.07 5.94
C LEU A 571 23.17 -14.76 5.13
N ALA A 572 24.33 -14.79 5.77
CA ALA A 572 25.61 -14.57 5.10
C ALA A 572 25.89 -15.62 4.00
N ALA A 573 25.44 -16.87 4.16
CA ALA A 573 25.57 -17.88 3.11
C ALA A 573 24.67 -17.59 1.90
N GLN A 574 23.43 -17.16 2.13
CA GLN A 574 22.54 -16.73 1.06
C GLN A 574 23.14 -15.54 0.31
N TRP A 575 23.69 -14.54 1.02
CA TRP A 575 24.30 -13.36 0.41
C TRP A 575 25.60 -13.65 -0.33
N ARG A 576 26.36 -14.71 0.03
CA ARG A 576 27.48 -15.16 -0.82
C ARG A 576 27.02 -15.57 -2.21
N ALA A 577 25.92 -16.34 -2.31
CA ALA A 577 25.32 -16.69 -3.60
C ALA A 577 24.77 -15.46 -4.34
N ILE A 578 24.05 -14.59 -3.62
CA ILE A 578 23.45 -13.37 -4.19
C ILE A 578 24.51 -12.44 -4.79
N TYR A 579 25.66 -12.24 -4.12
CA TYR A 579 26.75 -11.43 -4.68
C TYR A 579 27.51 -12.12 -5.82
N LYS A 580 27.49 -13.45 -5.87
CA LYS A 580 28.21 -14.25 -6.87
C LYS A 580 27.51 -14.25 -8.22
N TYR A 581 26.18 -14.29 -8.24
CA TYR A 581 25.40 -14.44 -9.47
C TYR A 581 24.58 -13.18 -9.80
N PRO A 582 24.69 -12.65 -11.04
CA PRO A 582 24.04 -11.41 -11.42
C PRO A 582 22.51 -11.43 -11.31
N ASN A 583 21.87 -12.54 -11.73
CA ASN A 583 20.39 -12.67 -11.74
C ASN A 583 19.75 -12.78 -10.35
N LEU A 584 20.52 -13.03 -9.29
CA LEU A 584 20.04 -13.00 -7.91
C LEU A 584 20.05 -11.54 -7.41
N GLN A 585 18.89 -10.89 -7.39
CA GLN A 585 18.78 -9.45 -7.13
C GLN A 585 18.72 -9.07 -5.65
N GLY A 586 18.87 -10.00 -4.71
CA GLY A 586 18.69 -9.79 -3.27
C GLY A 586 17.44 -10.48 -2.77
N GLY A 587 16.69 -9.84 -1.89
CA GLY A 587 15.44 -10.37 -1.34
C GLY A 587 14.96 -9.57 -0.12
N TYR A 588 13.84 -10.01 0.48
CA TYR A 588 13.20 -9.32 1.59
C TYR A 588 13.11 -10.25 2.81
N ILE A 589 13.81 -9.91 3.90
CA ILE A 589 13.81 -10.67 5.17
C ILE A 589 12.39 -10.64 5.76
N TRP A 590 11.90 -11.76 6.24
CA TRP A 590 10.66 -11.85 7.01
C TRP A 590 10.98 -11.83 8.51
N ASP A 591 10.68 -10.78 9.28
CA ASP A 591 10.26 -9.46 8.82
C ASP A 591 11.01 -8.35 9.60
N TRP A 592 10.51 -7.12 9.55
CA TRP A 592 11.17 -5.97 10.17
C TRP A 592 10.95 -5.92 11.68
N VAL A 593 9.68 -6.00 12.15
CA VAL A 593 9.34 -5.69 13.55
C VAL A 593 8.45 -6.76 14.19
N ASP A 594 8.82 -7.23 15.37
CA ASP A 594 7.91 -8.03 16.20
C ASP A 594 6.60 -7.27 16.45
N GLN A 595 5.46 -7.95 16.28
CA GLN A 595 4.15 -7.33 16.40
C GLN A 595 3.56 -7.43 17.81
N GLY A 596 4.38 -7.42 18.87
CA GLY A 596 3.90 -7.44 20.25
C GLY A 596 3.14 -6.15 20.63
N ILE A 597 1.98 -6.30 21.29
CA ILE A 597 1.19 -5.19 21.85
C ILE A 597 1.67 -4.91 23.26
N LEU A 598 1.79 -3.62 23.64
CA LEU A 598 2.19 -3.23 24.98
C LEU A 598 1.04 -3.42 25.97
N GLU A 599 1.22 -4.33 26.91
CA GLU A 599 0.27 -4.60 27.98
C GLU A 599 0.91 -4.46 29.36
N THR A 600 0.07 -4.33 30.37
CA THR A 600 0.50 -4.23 31.77
C THR A 600 -0.21 -5.31 32.60
N ASP A 601 0.55 -6.14 33.31
CA ASP A 601 -0.01 -7.18 34.16
C ASP A 601 -0.63 -6.61 35.47
N GLU A 602 -1.28 -7.46 36.23
CA GLU A 602 -1.91 -7.12 37.51
C GLU A 602 -0.93 -6.57 38.58
N ASN A 603 0.38 -6.80 38.40
CA ASN A 603 1.45 -6.31 39.27
C ASN A 603 2.08 -4.99 38.76
N GLY A 604 1.55 -4.43 37.68
CA GLY A 604 2.06 -3.20 37.06
C GLY A 604 3.32 -3.38 36.21
N ARG A 605 3.67 -4.61 35.79
CA ARG A 605 4.79 -4.90 34.90
C ARG A 605 4.34 -4.86 33.46
N THR A 606 5.05 -4.09 32.65
CA THR A 606 4.83 -4.04 31.19
C THR A 606 5.46 -5.24 30.48
N TYR A 607 4.79 -5.72 29.44
CA TYR A 607 5.27 -6.81 28.59
C TYR A 607 4.71 -6.69 27.17
N TRP A 608 5.33 -7.41 26.22
CA TRP A 608 4.83 -7.52 24.86
C TRP A 608 3.85 -8.68 24.77
N ALA A 609 2.56 -8.39 24.64
CA ALA A 609 1.52 -9.37 24.48
C ALA A 609 1.50 -9.94 23.06
N TYR A 610 1.10 -11.22 22.95
CA TYR A 610 0.95 -11.92 21.68
C TYR A 610 -0.44 -12.59 21.59
N GLY A 611 -0.75 -13.29 20.50
CA GLY A 611 -2.07 -13.85 20.24
C GLY A 611 -2.62 -14.73 21.37
N GLY A 612 -1.77 -15.47 22.10
CA GLY A 612 -2.17 -16.33 23.21
C GLY A 612 -2.66 -15.60 24.48
N ASP A 613 -2.39 -14.31 24.61
CA ASP A 613 -2.68 -13.53 25.83
C ASP A 613 -4.12 -13.01 25.91
N TYR A 614 -4.86 -13.02 24.81
CA TYR A 614 -6.22 -12.44 24.73
C TYR A 614 -7.36 -13.43 24.92
N GLY A 615 -7.09 -14.56 25.56
CA GLY A 615 -8.08 -15.55 26.01
C GLY A 615 -8.17 -16.79 25.14
N THR A 616 -8.61 -17.90 25.75
CA THR A 616 -8.64 -19.24 25.15
C THR A 616 -9.73 -19.45 24.10
N ASN A 617 -10.70 -18.55 24.00
CA ASN A 617 -11.83 -18.63 23.07
C ASN A 617 -11.61 -17.89 21.75
N ALA A 618 -10.57 -17.07 21.66
CA ALA A 618 -10.20 -16.39 20.42
C ALA A 618 -9.30 -17.32 19.57
N PRO A 619 -9.48 -17.36 18.24
CA PRO A 619 -8.50 -17.99 17.36
C PRO A 619 -7.12 -17.38 17.58
N SER A 620 -6.06 -18.23 17.62
CA SER A 620 -4.72 -17.74 17.88
C SER A 620 -3.67 -18.70 17.34
N ASP A 621 -2.67 -18.12 16.63
CA ASP A 621 -1.42 -18.80 16.27
C ASP A 621 -0.28 -18.41 17.24
N GLY A 622 -0.62 -17.96 18.44
CA GLY A 622 0.31 -17.71 19.53
C GLY A 622 1.29 -16.59 19.24
N ASN A 623 2.56 -16.85 19.51
CA ASN A 623 3.66 -15.88 19.33
C ASN A 623 4.27 -15.91 17.90
N PHE A 624 3.60 -16.49 16.93
CA PHE A 624 4.12 -16.55 15.56
C PHE A 624 4.25 -15.17 14.90
N LEU A 625 3.65 -14.14 15.48
CA LEU A 625 3.80 -12.74 15.09
C LEU A 625 5.15 -12.09 15.50
N CYS A 626 5.98 -12.79 16.28
CA CYS A 626 7.28 -12.29 16.73
C CYS A 626 8.38 -12.71 15.75
N ASN A 627 8.35 -12.15 14.55
CA ASN A 627 9.21 -12.49 13.42
C ASN A 627 10.26 -11.41 13.11
N GLY A 628 10.25 -10.30 13.87
CA GLY A 628 11.01 -9.11 13.57
C GLY A 628 12.52 -9.27 13.78
N ILE A 629 13.31 -8.50 13.03
CA ILE A 629 14.72 -8.25 13.32
C ILE A 629 14.91 -7.10 14.32
N VAL A 630 13.82 -6.45 14.69
CA VAL A 630 13.74 -5.51 15.83
C VAL A 630 12.53 -5.84 16.69
N ALA A 631 12.63 -5.53 17.99
CA ALA A 631 11.52 -5.62 18.95
C ALA A 631 10.43 -4.57 18.66
N PRO A 632 9.22 -4.66 19.29
CA PRO A 632 8.13 -3.70 19.06
C PRO A 632 8.53 -2.24 19.33
N ASP A 633 9.43 -1.97 20.27
CA ASP A 633 10.00 -0.65 20.57
C ASP A 633 11.15 -0.23 19.63
N ARG A 634 11.45 -1.06 18.62
CA ARG A 634 12.55 -0.91 17.65
C ARG A 634 13.95 -1.14 18.25
N THR A 635 14.06 -1.82 19.38
CA THR A 635 15.36 -2.31 19.86
C THR A 635 15.86 -3.42 18.94
N PRO A 636 17.06 -3.30 18.33
CA PRO A 636 17.57 -4.33 17.42
C PRO A 636 17.79 -5.67 18.13
N HIS A 637 17.31 -6.75 17.50
CA HIS A 637 17.69 -8.11 17.90
C HIS A 637 19.13 -8.47 17.48
N PRO A 638 19.77 -9.46 18.10
CA PRO A 638 21.13 -9.89 17.72
C PRO A 638 21.31 -10.18 16.23
N ALA A 639 20.27 -10.70 15.56
CA ALA A 639 20.24 -10.96 14.12
C ALA A 639 20.57 -9.73 13.26
N MET A 640 20.28 -8.51 13.74
CA MET A 640 20.57 -7.27 13.02
C MET A 640 22.06 -7.10 12.72
N THR A 641 22.94 -7.62 13.56
CA THR A 641 24.40 -7.58 13.32
C THR A 641 24.78 -8.41 12.07
N GLU A 642 24.20 -9.59 11.89
CA GLU A 642 24.41 -10.39 10.69
C GLU A 642 23.79 -9.72 9.44
N VAL A 643 22.59 -9.12 9.57
CA VAL A 643 21.96 -8.35 8.50
C VAL A 643 22.87 -7.23 8.03
N LYS A 644 23.38 -6.42 8.96
CA LYS A 644 24.30 -5.32 8.66
C LYS A 644 25.57 -5.81 7.94
N TYR A 645 26.13 -6.94 8.38
CA TYR A 645 27.30 -7.57 7.77
C TYR A 645 27.00 -8.10 6.37
N ALA A 646 25.93 -8.88 6.21
CA ALA A 646 25.54 -9.46 4.92
C ALA A 646 25.25 -8.40 3.87
N HIS A 647 24.59 -7.29 4.29
CA HIS A 647 24.21 -6.17 3.43
C HIS A 647 25.30 -5.11 3.24
N GLN A 648 26.50 -5.26 3.83
CA GLN A 648 27.54 -4.22 3.79
C GLN A 648 27.88 -3.79 2.36
N ASN A 649 28.08 -2.47 2.19
CA ASN A 649 28.38 -1.86 0.89
C ASN A 649 29.90 -1.89 0.55
N VAL A 650 30.76 -2.25 1.49
CA VAL A 650 32.19 -2.42 1.28
C VAL A 650 32.58 -3.82 1.74
N GLY A 651 33.02 -4.64 0.81
CA GLY A 651 33.50 -6.00 1.09
C GLY A 651 35.02 -6.04 1.29
N PHE A 652 35.48 -6.93 2.15
CA PHE A 652 36.90 -7.18 2.39
C PHE A 652 37.23 -8.65 2.13
N GLU A 653 38.33 -8.91 1.47
CA GLU A 653 38.80 -10.23 1.20
C GLU A 653 40.32 -10.30 1.50
N ALA A 654 40.73 -11.24 2.32
CA ALA A 654 42.11 -11.46 2.62
C ALA A 654 42.77 -12.21 1.45
N ILE A 655 43.71 -11.58 0.74
CA ILE A 655 44.48 -12.19 -0.36
C ILE A 655 45.74 -12.82 0.14
N ASP A 656 46.52 -12.10 0.96
CA ASP A 656 47.72 -12.57 1.62
C ASP A 656 47.83 -11.83 2.96
N PRO A 657 47.18 -12.34 4.03
CA PRO A 657 47.18 -11.70 5.34
C PRO A 657 48.58 -11.55 5.93
N ALA A 658 49.50 -12.51 5.67
CA ALA A 658 50.88 -12.47 6.16
C ALA A 658 51.67 -11.30 5.54
N ALA A 659 51.35 -10.95 4.29
CA ALA A 659 51.94 -9.80 3.61
C ALA A 659 51.09 -8.53 3.76
N GLY A 660 50.01 -8.53 4.57
CA GLY A 660 49.12 -7.40 4.76
C GLY A 660 48.28 -7.04 3.51
N LYS A 661 48.06 -8.01 2.61
CA LYS A 661 47.34 -7.76 1.34
C LYS A 661 45.85 -8.12 1.48
N PHE A 662 45.01 -7.12 1.31
CA PHE A 662 43.56 -7.24 1.33
C PHE A 662 42.96 -6.63 0.06
N LEU A 663 41.88 -7.24 -0.47
CA LEU A 663 41.06 -6.68 -1.53
C LEU A 663 39.85 -5.98 -0.92
N VAL A 664 39.69 -4.71 -1.25
CA VAL A 664 38.50 -3.92 -0.88
C VAL A 664 37.55 -3.88 -2.08
N LYS A 665 36.34 -4.46 -1.91
CA LYS A 665 35.32 -4.54 -2.95
C LYS A 665 34.28 -3.45 -2.74
N ASN A 666 34.12 -2.56 -3.72
CA ASN A 666 33.01 -1.61 -3.76
C ASN A 666 31.73 -2.32 -4.19
N ARG A 667 30.74 -2.37 -3.32
CA ARG A 667 29.39 -2.92 -3.57
C ARG A 667 28.33 -1.85 -3.69
N PHE A 668 28.71 -0.55 -3.62
CA PHE A 668 27.87 0.55 -4.04
C PHE A 668 27.73 0.55 -5.56
N TYR A 669 26.62 1.01 -6.06
CA TYR A 669 26.35 1.13 -7.50
C TYR A 669 26.56 2.56 -8.00
N PHE A 670 26.36 3.56 -7.14
CA PHE A 670 26.38 4.98 -7.48
C PHE A 670 27.41 5.77 -6.67
N THR A 671 28.06 5.17 -5.68
CA THR A 671 29.00 5.81 -4.78
C THR A 671 30.42 5.33 -5.01
N ASN A 672 31.37 6.26 -5.21
CA ASN A 672 32.79 5.96 -5.32
C ASN A 672 33.43 5.97 -3.93
N LEU A 673 34.23 4.93 -3.60
CA LEU A 673 34.92 4.80 -2.31
C LEU A 673 35.94 5.90 -2.02
N LYS A 674 36.34 6.73 -3.00
CA LYS A 674 37.18 7.93 -2.78
C LYS A 674 36.57 8.92 -1.76
N LYS A 675 35.26 8.82 -1.48
CA LYS A 675 34.59 9.61 -0.45
C LYS A 675 34.88 9.16 0.98
N TYR A 676 35.46 7.97 1.16
CA TYR A 676 35.68 7.36 2.47
C TYR A 676 37.16 7.29 2.80
N MET A 677 37.48 7.42 4.09
CA MET A 677 38.80 7.16 4.64
C MET A 677 38.83 5.72 5.13
N ILE A 678 39.89 4.97 4.77
CA ILE A 678 40.10 3.63 5.25
C ILE A 678 41.08 3.71 6.42
N SER A 679 40.69 3.15 7.58
CA SER A 679 41.57 2.94 8.73
C SER A 679 41.63 1.46 9.06
N TYR A 680 42.73 1.00 9.63
CA TYR A 680 42.86 -0.37 10.12
C TYR A 680 43.52 -0.39 11.50
N THR A 681 43.15 -1.40 12.32
CA THR A 681 43.77 -1.66 13.61
C THR A 681 44.26 -3.11 13.62
N CYS A 682 45.52 -3.31 13.94
CA CYS A 682 46.08 -4.65 14.11
C CYS A 682 45.96 -5.05 15.59
N LEU A 683 45.25 -6.16 15.86
CA LEU A 683 45.20 -6.78 17.18
C LEU A 683 46.22 -7.93 17.20
N LEU A 684 47.31 -7.73 17.92
CA LEU A 684 48.28 -8.82 18.17
C LEU A 684 47.82 -9.56 19.43
N TYR A 685 47.38 -10.80 19.27
CA TYR A 685 47.25 -11.72 20.39
C TYR A 685 48.63 -12.29 20.69
N THR A 686 49.22 -11.88 21.81
CA THR A 686 50.36 -12.62 22.40
C THR A 686 49.73 -13.79 23.15
N SER A 687 49.94 -15.02 22.68
CA SER A 687 49.77 -16.19 23.55
C SER A 687 50.80 -16.16 24.62
N ASP A 688 50.40 -16.04 25.88
CA ASP A 688 51.27 -16.36 27.01
C ASP A 688 51.62 -17.83 27.02
#